data_9603d4b12151d7e838da0d32eb9c670d
#
_entry.id   9603d4b12151d7e838da0d32eb9c670d
#
_cell.length_a   1.000
_cell.length_b   1.000
_cell.length_c   1.000
_cell.angle_alpha   90.00
_cell.angle_beta   90.00
_cell.angle_gamma   90.00
#
_symmetry.space_group_name_H-M   'P 1'
#
loop_
_entity.id
_entity.type
_entity.pdbx_description
1 polymer ?
#
loop_
_entity_poly.entity_id
_entity_poly.type
_entity_poly.pdbx_seq_one_letter_code
_entity_poly.pdbx_strand_id
1 'polypeptide(L)'
;MSDNVVPLFEKTAPAPVEPAPAETAAVATPTAETPRVPLWVRSARGIRTVATHEHTKTACRATARHGLYVLGGTRIVARRTWEGRTASRYERMLRAAEAAGNMEAATEWEERGQRFRQERHRRRMDLLTAPMDAAKGIAAGIGIGAGGLLLLGIMLAVANKDWTDIGAPTMALIELVRWIVFIITVTWGPLVTIGPWAVLLGLWAVGKNQQAAPQWALPTNVRSGVGEPITPSIVVLALRNLGIAPLRTAIKEMGDAGASMLGPIRIAGCGVEVDVTLPSGVSTNEVQNRRRKLAENLARHEHEVFITIPQAARTVRLWVADSGALDEPIGPSPLTTDQDLTANYKTGKAPWGQDLRGDAAALSLYQRHLLITGLSNQGKTAALRALALWLALDKSVEFRLADLKGAGDWAMFDGLATVLIQGPTDDHVVQATEMLEGGVSEMERRLQAPPGTVFPPLVLLVDEAQVAFMCPVVDSEKRPYGGSKATSRYFMAARKIHNQGRAVNVTLWQGTQDPTDQNLPKLVREGAHTRASLALGTESQARMALGDKAVDGGAAPNLLRPGLDKGTLVVASDGIAIPAGQASITVRTHFIDTDGAALITARAKAMRDGVTTLHVIERDEERDPLADIATVIGDTNRVLTQDVLQRLAVLSEDAYGSWTHADLKRVLDGTAAEPYKSDGRMVVGRERIARAIANRDADGSASAS
;
A
#
# COMPACT_ATOMS: atom_id res chain seq x y z
N MET A 1 24.75 20.25 58.00
CA MET A 1 25.26 21.16 56.96
C MET A 1 24.38 20.95 55.78
N SER A 2 23.55 21.82 55.67
CA SER A 2 22.36 22.17 54.97
C SER A 2 22.43 21.99 53.48
N ASP A 3 21.46 21.24 53.03
CA ASP A 3 21.04 21.08 51.63
C ASP A 3 20.38 22.35 51.12
N ASN A 4 20.76 22.75 49.92
CA ASN A 4 19.99 23.69 49.11
C ASN A 4 19.62 23.00 47.80
N VAL A 5 18.41 22.47 47.72
CA VAL A 5 17.76 22.05 46.49
C VAL A 5 16.69 23.09 46.15
N VAL A 6 16.86 23.77 45.03
CA VAL A 6 15.87 24.71 44.47
C VAL A 6 14.94 23.92 43.56
N PRO A 7 13.60 23.93 43.75
CA PRO A 7 12.66 23.34 42.83
C PRO A 7 12.36 24.28 41.67
N LEU A 8 12.61 23.83 40.48
CA LEU A 8 12.19 24.43 39.21
C LEU A 8 10.80 23.87 38.82
N PHE A 9 9.83 24.75 38.73
CA PHE A 9 8.43 24.63 38.24
C PHE A 9 7.35 24.77 39.32
N GLU A 10 6.97 26.02 39.51
CA GLU A 10 5.69 26.42 40.13
C GLU A 10 4.60 26.41 39.03
N LYS A 11 3.59 25.57 39.19
CA LYS A 11 2.37 25.61 38.38
C LYS A 11 1.44 26.65 38.97
N THR A 12 1.28 27.77 38.29
CA THR A 12 0.20 28.75 38.57
C THR A 12 -1.11 28.23 37.99
N ALA A 13 -2.08 27.97 38.84
CA ALA A 13 -3.46 27.68 38.48
C ALA A 13 -4.19 28.97 38.10
N PRO A 14 -5.08 28.97 37.10
CA PRO A 14 -5.90 30.14 36.80
C PRO A 14 -7.03 30.31 37.81
N ALA A 15 -7.26 31.57 38.22
CA ALA A 15 -8.31 31.98 39.14
C ALA A 15 -9.72 31.78 38.54
N PRO A 16 -10.76 31.57 39.39
CA PRO A 16 -12.15 31.40 38.92
C PRO A 16 -12.74 32.75 38.52
N VAL A 17 -13.45 32.72 37.37
CA VAL A 17 -14.23 33.85 36.84
C VAL A 17 -15.60 33.84 37.49
N GLU A 18 -15.95 34.93 38.20
CA GLU A 18 -17.29 35.21 38.72
C GLU A 18 -18.25 35.61 37.57
N PRO A 19 -19.53 35.23 37.60
CA PRO A 19 -20.52 35.67 36.63
C PRO A 19 -21.09 37.05 36.97
N ALA A 20 -21.05 37.99 36.02
CA ALA A 20 -21.66 39.27 36.09
C ALA A 20 -23.19 39.23 35.85
N PRO A 21 -24.01 40.09 36.46
CA PRO A 21 -25.43 40.04 36.42
C PRO A 21 -26.06 40.66 35.15
N ALA A 22 -27.22 40.16 34.82
CA ALA A 22 -28.04 40.64 33.71
C ALA A 22 -28.67 42.04 34.05
N GLU A 23 -28.52 43.00 33.15
CA GLU A 23 -29.36 44.18 33.10
C GLU A 23 -29.95 44.42 31.72
N THR A 24 -31.27 44.50 31.72
CA THR A 24 -32.14 44.94 30.64
C THR A 24 -32.10 46.46 30.54
N ALA A 25 -31.96 47.00 29.32
CA ALA A 25 -32.79 48.10 28.82
C ALA A 25 -32.29 48.59 27.43
N ALA A 26 -33.20 48.75 26.56
CA ALA A 26 -33.04 49.30 25.22
C ALA A 26 -32.73 50.79 25.22
N VAL A 27 -31.75 51.23 24.41
CA VAL A 27 -31.78 52.62 23.82
C VAL A 27 -31.10 52.51 22.44
N ALA A 28 -31.74 53.14 21.46
CA ALA A 28 -31.41 53.15 20.07
C ALA A 28 -30.21 54.04 19.72
N THR A 29 -29.40 53.53 18.76
CA THR A 29 -28.62 54.19 17.69
C THR A 29 -27.56 55.24 18.02
N PRO A 30 -26.44 55.27 17.27
CA PRO A 30 -26.43 55.54 15.84
C PRO A 30 -25.50 54.56 15.00
N THR A 31 -25.93 54.37 13.78
CA THR A 31 -25.25 53.69 12.71
C THR A 31 -23.83 54.25 12.49
N ALA A 32 -22.79 53.54 12.90
CA ALA A 32 -21.46 53.80 12.46
C ALA A 32 -21.29 53.30 11.03
N GLU A 33 -21.16 54.18 10.08
CA GLU A 33 -20.75 53.85 8.71
C GLU A 33 -19.42 53.08 8.74
N THR A 34 -19.48 51.80 8.36
CA THR A 34 -18.26 51.02 8.08
C THR A 34 -17.53 51.68 6.93
N PRO A 35 -16.23 52.02 7.08
CA PRO A 35 -15.46 52.61 6.02
C PRO A 35 -15.48 51.70 4.81
N ARG A 36 -16.03 52.19 3.70
CA ARG A 36 -16.08 51.49 2.40
C ARG A 36 -14.63 51.29 1.94
N VAL A 37 -14.14 50.03 2.09
CA VAL A 37 -12.82 49.65 1.58
C VAL A 37 -12.82 49.86 0.06
N PRO A 38 -11.88 50.66 -0.49
CA PRO A 38 -11.81 50.96 -1.90
C PRO A 38 -11.79 49.69 -2.77
N LEU A 39 -12.48 49.72 -3.92
CA LEU A 39 -12.62 48.57 -4.84
C LEU A 39 -11.25 47.98 -5.23
N TRP A 40 -10.21 48.81 -5.38
CA TRP A 40 -8.87 48.32 -5.68
C TRP A 40 -8.23 47.49 -4.56
N VAL A 41 -8.54 47.77 -3.29
CA VAL A 41 -8.06 46.99 -2.15
C VAL A 41 -8.81 45.64 -2.08
N ARG A 42 -10.11 45.59 -2.42
CA ARG A 42 -10.86 44.36 -2.56
C ARG A 42 -10.37 43.50 -3.70
N SER A 43 -10.10 44.09 -4.85
CA SER A 43 -9.53 43.40 -6.01
C SER A 43 -8.10 42.88 -5.71
N ALA A 44 -7.26 43.67 -5.05
CA ALA A 44 -5.91 43.27 -4.67
C ALA A 44 -5.89 42.13 -3.64
N ARG A 45 -6.84 42.09 -2.68
CA ARG A 45 -7.03 40.97 -1.76
C ARG A 45 -7.53 39.75 -2.50
N GLY A 46 -8.51 39.87 -3.40
CA GLY A 46 -9.00 38.79 -4.23
C GLY A 46 -7.91 38.19 -5.13
N ILE A 47 -7.10 39.00 -5.76
CA ILE A 47 -5.95 38.55 -6.57
C ILE A 47 -4.92 37.86 -5.70
N ARG A 48 -4.63 38.39 -4.51
CA ARG A 48 -3.68 37.76 -3.57
C ARG A 48 -4.17 36.41 -3.07
N THR A 49 -5.45 36.24 -2.72
CA THR A 49 -6.03 34.95 -2.29
C THR A 49 -6.05 33.94 -3.42
N VAL A 50 -6.40 34.34 -4.64
CA VAL A 50 -6.33 33.45 -5.82
C VAL A 50 -4.88 33.06 -6.15
N ALA A 51 -3.95 34.01 -6.07
CA ALA A 51 -2.53 33.76 -6.36
C ALA A 51 -1.84 32.90 -5.28
N THR A 52 -2.33 32.94 -4.03
CA THR A 52 -1.77 32.13 -2.93
C THR A 52 -2.46 30.79 -2.75
N HIS A 53 -3.56 30.52 -3.47
CA HIS A 53 -4.27 29.25 -3.39
C HIS A 53 -3.39 28.09 -3.92
N GLU A 54 -3.35 26.99 -3.22
CA GLU A 54 -2.50 25.83 -3.57
C GLU A 54 -2.77 25.31 -4.99
N HIS A 55 -4.03 25.27 -5.43
CA HIS A 55 -4.37 24.87 -6.82
C HIS A 55 -3.82 25.82 -7.87
N THR A 56 -3.77 27.13 -7.61
CA THR A 56 -3.21 28.12 -8.53
C THR A 56 -1.69 27.98 -8.61
N LYS A 57 -1.02 27.75 -7.47
CA LYS A 57 0.42 27.49 -7.44
C LYS A 57 0.79 26.22 -8.17
N THR A 58 0.00 25.14 -8.00
CA THR A 58 0.24 23.87 -8.71
C THR A 58 0.01 24.01 -10.21
N ALA A 59 -1.04 24.71 -10.64
CA ALA A 59 -1.30 25.00 -12.05
C ALA A 59 -0.20 25.84 -12.68
N CYS A 60 0.25 26.92 -12.02
CA CYS A 60 1.36 27.77 -12.51
C CYS A 60 2.68 26.97 -12.61
N ARG A 61 2.97 26.10 -11.62
CA ARG A 61 4.15 25.23 -11.68
C ARG A 61 4.06 24.21 -12.81
N ALA A 62 2.88 23.62 -13.03
CA ALA A 62 2.66 22.69 -14.13
C ALA A 62 2.88 23.38 -15.50
N THR A 63 2.31 24.57 -15.71
CA THR A 63 2.46 25.34 -16.95
C THR A 63 3.93 25.74 -17.18
N ALA A 64 4.60 26.26 -16.14
CA ALA A 64 6.02 26.59 -16.19
C ALA A 64 6.89 25.37 -16.53
N ARG A 65 6.57 24.20 -15.96
CA ARG A 65 7.27 22.93 -16.25
C ARG A 65 7.18 22.55 -17.72
N HIS A 66 5.97 22.62 -18.31
CA HIS A 66 5.80 22.27 -19.73
C HIS A 66 6.54 23.24 -20.65
N GLY A 67 6.54 24.51 -20.33
CA GLY A 67 7.36 25.51 -21.04
C GLY A 67 8.87 25.22 -20.93
N LEU A 68 9.34 24.86 -19.74
CA LEU A 68 10.74 24.54 -19.51
C LEU A 68 11.16 23.23 -20.19
N TYR A 69 10.26 22.26 -20.39
CA TYR A 69 10.56 21.07 -21.19
C TYR A 69 10.82 21.43 -22.66
N VAL A 70 10.08 22.37 -23.24
CA VAL A 70 10.33 22.84 -24.59
C VAL A 70 11.69 23.54 -24.69
N LEU A 71 12.00 24.46 -23.76
CA LEU A 71 13.29 25.15 -23.74
C LEU A 71 14.47 24.17 -23.49
N GLY A 72 14.30 23.23 -22.59
CA GLY A 72 15.30 22.20 -22.35
C GLY A 72 15.50 21.28 -23.54
N GLY A 73 14.41 20.89 -24.21
CA GLY A 73 14.44 20.10 -25.44
C GLY A 73 15.18 20.81 -26.57
N THR A 74 14.94 22.13 -26.76
CA THR A 74 15.69 22.92 -27.75
C THR A 74 17.19 22.95 -27.47
N ARG A 75 17.59 23.14 -26.21
CA ARG A 75 19.00 23.09 -25.80
C ARG A 75 19.64 21.74 -26.08
N ILE A 76 18.94 20.64 -25.78
CA ILE A 76 19.44 19.29 -26.02
C ILE A 76 19.59 18.99 -27.50
N VAL A 77 18.59 19.33 -28.32
CA VAL A 77 18.63 19.13 -29.76
C VAL A 77 19.73 20.02 -30.39
N ALA A 78 19.79 21.28 -29.99
CA ALA A 78 20.85 22.20 -30.47
C ALA A 78 22.25 21.66 -30.10
N ARG A 79 22.43 21.17 -28.88
CA ARG A 79 23.69 20.55 -28.45
C ARG A 79 24.04 19.31 -29.25
N ARG A 80 23.08 18.38 -29.45
CA ARG A 80 23.27 17.17 -30.26
C ARG A 80 23.63 17.49 -31.72
N THR A 81 22.93 18.47 -32.33
CA THR A 81 23.22 18.89 -33.69
C THR A 81 24.59 19.60 -33.78
N TRP A 82 24.97 20.39 -32.78
CA TRP A 82 26.28 20.99 -32.69
C TRP A 82 27.38 19.92 -32.51
N GLU A 83 27.20 18.99 -31.61
CA GLU A 83 28.13 17.88 -31.38
C GLU A 83 28.28 16.95 -32.61
N GLY A 84 27.19 16.72 -33.34
CA GLY A 84 27.23 15.98 -34.61
C GLY A 84 27.92 16.77 -35.77
N ARG A 85 27.93 18.11 -35.69
CA ARG A 85 28.55 18.97 -36.68
C ARG A 85 29.98 19.45 -36.33
N THR A 86 30.44 19.21 -35.12
CA THR A 86 31.75 19.60 -34.63
C THR A 86 32.57 18.43 -34.08
N ALA A 87 33.89 18.53 -34.06
CA ALA A 87 34.75 17.52 -33.49
C ALA A 87 34.77 17.50 -31.93
N SER A 88 33.93 18.34 -31.29
CA SER A 88 33.92 18.54 -29.84
C SER A 88 33.67 17.25 -29.02
N ARG A 89 33.01 16.24 -29.61
CA ARG A 89 32.83 14.93 -28.99
C ARG A 89 34.17 14.17 -28.87
N TYR A 90 34.95 14.20 -29.93
CA TYR A 90 36.27 13.51 -29.95
C TYR A 90 37.25 14.21 -29.03
N GLU A 91 37.25 15.54 -28.96
CA GLU A 91 38.11 16.33 -28.06
C GLU A 91 37.75 16.07 -26.57
N ARG A 92 36.50 15.84 -26.23
CA ARG A 92 36.11 15.48 -24.87
C ARG A 92 36.56 14.07 -24.49
N MET A 93 36.45 13.11 -25.41
CA MET A 93 36.90 11.75 -25.19
C MET A 93 38.43 11.68 -25.11
N LEU A 94 39.15 12.45 -25.91
CA LEU A 94 40.58 12.62 -25.85
C LEU A 94 41.02 13.15 -24.47
N ARG A 95 40.44 14.26 -23.99
CA ARG A 95 40.74 14.80 -22.65
C ARG A 95 40.40 13.82 -21.52
N ALA A 96 39.33 13.04 -21.65
CA ALA A 96 38.94 12.05 -20.66
C ALA A 96 39.94 10.86 -20.65
N ALA A 97 40.44 10.45 -21.82
CA ALA A 97 41.46 9.42 -21.92
C ALA A 97 42.82 9.87 -21.37
N GLU A 98 43.22 11.13 -21.67
CA GLU A 98 44.40 11.77 -21.10
C GLU A 98 44.32 11.88 -19.57
N ALA A 99 43.18 12.33 -19.04
CA ALA A 99 42.92 12.43 -17.59
C ALA A 99 42.93 11.06 -16.89
N ALA A 100 42.56 9.99 -17.60
CA ALA A 100 42.62 8.62 -17.12
C ALA A 100 44.01 7.96 -17.26
N GLY A 101 45.01 8.66 -17.87
CA GLY A 101 46.35 8.13 -18.09
C GLY A 101 46.44 7.04 -19.17
N ASN A 102 45.39 6.88 -19.98
CA ASN A 102 45.35 5.87 -21.04
C ASN A 102 45.76 6.48 -22.38
N MET A 103 47.08 6.46 -22.63
CA MET A 103 47.68 7.08 -23.84
C MET A 103 47.29 6.37 -25.14
N GLU A 104 47.04 5.05 -25.10
CA GLU A 104 46.61 4.28 -26.26
C GLU A 104 45.20 4.68 -26.71
N ALA A 105 44.28 4.83 -25.77
CA ALA A 105 42.92 5.35 -26.06
C ALA A 105 42.96 6.82 -26.51
N ALA A 106 43.86 7.64 -25.98
CA ALA A 106 44.06 9.04 -26.39
C ALA A 106 44.46 9.14 -27.85
N THR A 107 45.45 8.39 -28.31
CA THR A 107 45.89 8.36 -29.72
C THR A 107 44.77 7.88 -30.66
N GLU A 108 44.02 6.86 -30.27
CA GLU A 108 42.88 6.38 -31.05
C GLU A 108 41.79 7.44 -31.23
N TRP A 109 41.46 8.20 -30.18
CA TRP A 109 40.47 9.26 -30.25
C TRP A 109 40.98 10.48 -31.06
N GLU A 110 42.28 10.75 -31.01
CA GLU A 110 42.89 11.81 -31.83
C GLU A 110 42.80 11.46 -33.33
N GLU A 111 43.18 10.23 -33.72
CA GLU A 111 43.07 9.77 -35.10
C GLU A 111 41.64 9.81 -35.60
N ARG A 112 40.66 9.37 -34.80
CA ARG A 112 39.23 9.47 -35.17
C ARG A 112 38.79 10.92 -35.36
N GLY A 113 39.25 11.81 -34.52
CA GLY A 113 39.00 13.25 -34.64
C GLY A 113 39.59 13.88 -35.90
N GLN A 114 40.81 13.44 -36.30
CA GLN A 114 41.47 13.88 -37.53
C GLN A 114 40.72 13.37 -38.78
N ARG A 115 40.35 12.09 -38.82
CA ARG A 115 39.55 11.50 -39.93
C ARG A 115 38.22 12.22 -40.09
N PHE A 116 37.53 12.53 -39.00
CA PHE A 116 36.27 13.30 -39.06
C PHE A 116 36.46 14.71 -39.63
N ARG A 117 37.56 15.42 -39.28
CA ARG A 117 37.89 16.74 -39.81
C ARG A 117 38.21 16.69 -41.32
N GLN A 118 38.95 15.67 -41.77
CA GLN A 118 39.27 15.47 -43.21
C GLN A 118 38.01 15.15 -44.03
N GLU A 119 37.19 14.22 -43.57
CA GLU A 119 35.92 13.88 -44.25
C GLU A 119 34.98 15.10 -44.35
N ARG A 120 34.93 15.92 -43.32
CA ARG A 120 34.11 17.13 -43.33
C ARG A 120 34.65 18.20 -44.28
N HIS A 121 35.94 18.34 -44.34
CA HIS A 121 36.57 19.25 -45.32
C HIS A 121 36.25 18.79 -46.74
N ARG A 122 36.36 17.51 -47.03
CA ARG A 122 36.01 16.92 -48.31
C ARG A 122 34.55 17.17 -48.67
N ARG A 123 33.61 16.90 -47.77
CA ARG A 123 32.18 17.20 -47.97
C ARG A 123 31.88 18.67 -48.18
N ARG A 124 32.63 19.59 -47.55
CA ARG A 124 32.49 21.04 -47.78
C ARG A 124 32.97 21.44 -49.16
N MET A 125 34.06 20.88 -49.62
CA MET A 125 34.56 21.14 -50.98
C MET A 125 33.58 20.60 -52.02
N ASP A 126 33.06 19.36 -51.81
CA ASP A 126 32.04 18.76 -52.66
C ASP A 126 30.76 19.64 -52.74
N LEU A 127 30.38 20.29 -51.62
CA LEU A 127 29.19 21.13 -51.55
C LEU A 127 29.42 22.51 -52.22
N LEU A 128 30.63 23.00 -52.28
CA LEU A 128 31.00 24.24 -53.00
C LEU A 128 31.08 24.02 -54.50
N THR A 129 31.45 22.82 -54.97
CA THR A 129 31.48 22.44 -56.39
C THR A 129 30.11 21.97 -56.91
N ALA A 130 29.27 21.44 -56.02
CA ALA A 130 27.95 20.92 -56.34
C ALA A 130 27.03 21.84 -57.15
N PRO A 131 26.92 23.18 -56.90
CA PRO A 131 26.04 24.00 -57.71
C PRO A 131 26.49 24.18 -59.16
N MET A 132 27.80 24.13 -59.44
CA MET A 132 28.34 24.23 -60.79
C MET A 132 28.16 22.96 -61.56
N ASP A 133 28.33 21.80 -60.91
CA ASP A 133 28.10 20.50 -61.51
C ASP A 133 26.59 20.19 -61.65
N ALA A 134 25.76 20.64 -60.69
CA ALA A 134 24.32 20.60 -60.80
C ALA A 134 23.80 21.49 -61.96
N ALA A 135 24.34 22.68 -62.18
CA ALA A 135 23.94 23.55 -63.27
C ALA A 135 24.28 22.93 -64.65
N LYS A 136 25.47 22.28 -64.78
CA LYS A 136 25.84 21.53 -65.98
C LYS A 136 24.96 20.32 -66.19
N GLY A 137 24.66 19.55 -65.13
CA GLY A 137 23.77 18.38 -65.14
C GLY A 137 22.35 18.76 -65.54
N ILE A 138 21.81 19.85 -65.01
CA ILE A 138 20.47 20.37 -65.32
C ILE A 138 20.43 20.83 -66.78
N ALA A 139 21.42 21.56 -67.28
CA ALA A 139 21.46 21.99 -68.68
C ALA A 139 21.53 20.82 -69.67
N ALA A 140 22.37 19.82 -69.37
CA ALA A 140 22.45 18.58 -70.16
C ALA A 140 21.16 17.77 -70.09
N GLY A 141 20.56 17.68 -68.88
CA GLY A 141 19.30 16.96 -68.65
C GLY A 141 18.11 17.58 -69.39
N ILE A 142 18.03 18.91 -69.43
CA ILE A 142 17.00 19.62 -70.22
C ILE A 142 17.16 19.34 -71.72
N GLY A 143 18.40 19.36 -72.22
CA GLY A 143 18.63 19.07 -73.66
C GLY A 143 18.28 17.63 -74.04
N ILE A 144 18.73 16.67 -73.27
CA ILE A 144 18.44 15.24 -73.49
C ILE A 144 16.96 14.95 -73.28
N GLY A 145 16.35 15.53 -72.22
CA GLY A 145 14.93 15.36 -71.91
C GLY A 145 14.02 15.92 -73.00
N ALA A 146 14.29 17.12 -73.49
CA ALA A 146 13.53 17.72 -74.56
C ALA A 146 13.65 16.91 -75.89
N GLY A 147 14.86 16.46 -76.21
CA GLY A 147 15.08 15.58 -77.38
C GLY A 147 14.35 14.20 -77.24
N GLY A 148 14.37 13.63 -76.04
CA GLY A 148 13.68 12.37 -75.75
C GLY A 148 12.15 12.48 -75.82
N LEU A 149 11.58 13.61 -75.30
CA LEU A 149 10.15 13.89 -75.39
C LEU A 149 9.69 14.14 -76.82
N LEU A 150 10.50 14.84 -77.63
CA LEU A 150 10.24 15.05 -79.04
C LEU A 150 10.26 13.71 -79.83
N LEU A 151 11.27 12.88 -79.62
CA LEU A 151 11.38 11.56 -80.21
C LEU A 151 10.19 10.66 -79.87
N LEU A 152 9.80 10.67 -78.58
CA LEU A 152 8.65 9.93 -78.11
C LEU A 152 7.34 10.42 -78.75
N GLY A 153 7.19 11.75 -78.88
CA GLY A 153 6.06 12.38 -79.57
C GLY A 153 5.97 12.02 -81.02
N ILE A 154 7.10 12.00 -81.75
CA ILE A 154 7.16 11.57 -83.13
C ILE A 154 6.80 10.09 -83.24
N MET A 155 7.30 9.22 -82.41
CA MET A 155 6.94 7.80 -82.41
C MET A 155 5.42 7.58 -82.15
N LEU A 156 4.82 8.29 -81.24
CA LEU A 156 3.39 8.29 -80.98
C LEU A 156 2.58 8.79 -82.18
N ALA A 157 2.97 9.87 -82.81
CA ALA A 157 2.33 10.44 -83.94
C ALA A 157 2.35 9.47 -85.16
N VAL A 158 3.45 8.76 -85.37
CA VAL A 158 3.57 7.72 -86.43
C VAL A 158 2.74 6.51 -86.06
N ALA A 159 2.72 6.07 -84.84
CA ALA A 159 1.97 4.93 -84.40
C ALA A 159 0.45 5.13 -84.53
N ASN A 160 -0.03 6.33 -84.08
CA ASN A 160 -1.47 6.66 -84.08
C ASN A 160 -1.97 7.28 -85.41
N LYS A 161 -1.04 7.59 -86.32
CA LYS A 161 -1.31 8.30 -87.61
C LYS A 161 -1.94 9.68 -87.37
N ASP A 162 -1.67 10.32 -86.25
CA ASP A 162 -2.17 11.65 -85.94
C ASP A 162 -1.00 12.55 -85.55
N TRP A 163 -0.74 13.61 -86.29
CA TRP A 163 0.35 14.53 -86.10
C TRP A 163 0.20 15.45 -84.83
N THR A 164 -1.03 15.47 -84.26
CA THR A 164 -1.29 16.23 -83.03
C THR A 164 -0.63 15.57 -81.81
N ASP A 165 -0.33 14.26 -81.87
CA ASP A 165 0.28 13.48 -80.80
C ASP A 165 1.77 13.79 -80.56
N ILE A 166 2.41 14.57 -81.44
CA ILE A 166 3.80 15.05 -81.22
C ILE A 166 3.92 15.80 -79.91
N GLY A 167 2.88 16.57 -79.52
CA GLY A 167 2.84 17.34 -78.26
C GLY A 167 2.42 16.54 -77.06
N ALA A 168 1.89 15.36 -77.18
CA ALA A 168 1.29 14.59 -76.09
C ALA A 168 2.26 14.30 -74.90
N PRO A 169 3.54 13.88 -75.15
CA PRO A 169 4.46 13.64 -74.02
C PRO A 169 4.87 14.93 -73.29
N THR A 170 4.98 16.04 -74.02
CA THR A 170 5.28 17.36 -73.42
C THR A 170 4.12 17.86 -72.60
N MET A 171 2.88 17.69 -73.05
CA MET A 171 1.67 18.05 -72.31
C MET A 171 1.52 17.17 -71.05
N ALA A 172 1.79 15.89 -71.16
CA ALA A 172 1.78 14.98 -70.01
C ALA A 172 2.82 15.39 -68.91
N LEU A 173 4.01 15.83 -69.36
CA LEU A 173 5.02 16.37 -68.43
C LEU A 173 4.56 17.67 -67.78
N ILE A 174 3.97 18.61 -68.55
CA ILE A 174 3.40 19.83 -68.05
C ILE A 174 2.30 19.57 -67.02
N GLU A 175 1.40 18.63 -67.30
CA GLU A 175 0.35 18.21 -66.39
C GLU A 175 0.94 17.60 -65.11
N LEU A 176 1.96 16.74 -65.23
CA LEU A 176 2.67 16.19 -64.05
C LEU A 176 3.27 17.30 -63.17
N VAL A 177 3.96 18.27 -63.80
CA VAL A 177 4.53 19.42 -63.05
C VAL A 177 3.40 20.22 -62.40
N ARG A 178 2.29 20.47 -63.10
CA ARG A 178 1.13 21.17 -62.56
C ARG A 178 0.52 20.44 -61.35
N TRP A 179 0.42 19.13 -61.42
CA TRP A 179 -0.01 18.29 -60.29
C TRP A 179 0.96 18.34 -59.12
N ILE A 180 2.27 18.31 -59.37
CA ILE A 180 3.27 18.46 -58.34
C ILE A 180 3.16 19.82 -57.65
N VAL A 181 3.04 20.90 -58.42
CA VAL A 181 2.86 22.26 -57.90
C VAL A 181 1.55 22.37 -57.11
N PHE A 182 0.47 21.77 -57.62
CA PHE A 182 -0.81 21.73 -56.94
C PHE A 182 -0.69 21.00 -55.56
N ILE A 183 -0.08 19.79 -55.53
CA ILE A 183 0.15 19.05 -54.32
C ILE A 183 1.02 19.86 -53.33
N ILE A 184 2.09 20.46 -53.77
CA ILE A 184 2.95 21.30 -52.94
C ILE A 184 2.14 22.50 -52.37
N THR A 185 1.34 23.16 -53.18
CA THR A 185 0.55 24.32 -52.79
C THR A 185 -0.54 23.93 -51.77
N VAL A 186 -1.23 22.84 -52.01
CA VAL A 186 -2.28 22.32 -51.07
C VAL A 186 -1.70 21.80 -49.77
N THR A 187 -0.53 21.16 -49.78
CA THR A 187 0.12 20.64 -48.58
C THR A 187 0.88 21.71 -47.81
N TRP A 188 1.25 22.83 -48.46
CA TRP A 188 2.02 23.92 -47.83
C TRP A 188 1.25 24.59 -46.69
N GLY A 189 -0.06 24.82 -46.86
CA GLY A 189 -0.90 25.43 -45.84
C GLY A 189 -0.94 24.59 -44.53
N PRO A 190 -1.34 23.32 -44.56
CA PRO A 190 -1.27 22.44 -43.40
C PRO A 190 0.15 22.29 -42.82
N LEU A 191 1.18 22.24 -43.66
CA LEU A 191 2.57 22.09 -43.21
C LEU A 191 3.02 23.31 -42.40
N VAL A 192 2.70 24.53 -42.86
CA VAL A 192 3.05 25.77 -42.18
C VAL A 192 2.23 25.97 -40.90
N THR A 193 0.99 25.54 -40.86
CA THR A 193 0.11 25.66 -39.68
C THR A 193 0.36 24.59 -38.61
N ILE A 194 0.55 23.33 -39.01
CA ILE A 194 0.71 22.20 -38.09
C ILE A 194 2.19 21.95 -37.76
N GLY A 195 3.10 22.22 -38.70
CA GLY A 195 4.53 21.98 -38.55
C GLY A 195 5.17 22.56 -37.30
N PRO A 196 4.94 23.86 -36.97
CA PRO A 196 5.47 24.47 -35.75
C PRO A 196 4.99 23.75 -34.47
N TRP A 197 3.72 23.33 -34.43
CA TRP A 197 3.17 22.60 -33.30
C TRP A 197 3.77 21.20 -33.16
N ALA A 198 3.98 20.51 -34.28
CA ALA A 198 4.65 19.21 -34.29
C ALA A 198 6.10 19.32 -33.78
N VAL A 199 6.82 20.37 -34.21
CA VAL A 199 8.19 20.67 -33.73
C VAL A 199 8.17 20.98 -32.23
N LEU A 200 7.25 21.80 -31.75
CA LEU A 200 7.11 22.14 -30.32
C LEU A 200 6.82 20.88 -29.50
N LEU A 201 5.94 20.01 -30.00
CA LEU A 201 5.58 18.75 -29.32
C LEU A 201 6.77 17.78 -29.31
N GLY A 202 7.54 17.71 -30.40
CA GLY A 202 8.78 16.92 -30.46
C GLY A 202 9.84 17.44 -29.46
N LEU A 203 10.05 18.74 -29.40
CA LEU A 203 10.97 19.39 -28.46
C LEU A 203 10.50 19.15 -26.99
N TRP A 204 9.21 19.26 -26.74
CA TRP A 204 8.62 18.96 -25.45
C TRP A 204 8.84 17.50 -25.05
N ALA A 205 8.61 16.55 -25.95
CA ALA A 205 8.83 15.13 -25.70
C ALA A 205 10.30 14.82 -25.38
N VAL A 206 11.24 15.40 -26.12
CA VAL A 206 12.69 15.27 -25.85
C VAL A 206 13.04 15.87 -24.49
N GLY A 207 12.53 17.07 -24.17
CA GLY A 207 12.78 17.72 -22.89
C GLY A 207 12.17 16.96 -21.70
N LYS A 208 10.97 16.41 -21.87
CA LYS A 208 10.29 15.58 -20.86
C LYS A 208 11.06 14.28 -20.61
N ASN A 209 11.45 13.55 -21.64
CA ASN A 209 12.19 12.29 -21.51
C ASN A 209 13.55 12.46 -20.84
N GLN A 210 14.19 13.62 -20.96
CA GLN A 210 15.48 13.89 -20.35
C GLN A 210 15.37 14.80 -19.11
N GLN A 211 14.17 14.98 -18.57
CA GLN A 211 13.89 15.77 -17.36
C GLN A 211 14.61 17.14 -17.35
N ALA A 212 14.56 17.84 -18.47
CA ALA A 212 15.33 19.05 -18.71
C ALA A 212 14.82 20.29 -17.94
N ALA A 213 13.77 20.16 -17.12
CA ALA A 213 13.26 21.24 -16.28
C ALA A 213 14.09 21.37 -14.99
N PRO A 214 14.27 22.58 -14.44
CA PRO A 214 14.91 22.80 -13.15
C PRO A 214 14.15 22.10 -12.01
N GLN A 215 14.86 21.68 -10.97
CA GLN A 215 14.31 20.92 -9.83
C GLN A 215 13.06 21.56 -9.19
N TRP A 216 13.00 22.90 -9.09
CA TRP A 216 11.85 23.59 -8.51
C TRP A 216 10.54 23.43 -9.31
N ALA A 217 10.64 23.13 -10.60
CA ALA A 217 9.51 22.95 -11.52
C ALA A 217 9.10 21.48 -11.68
N LEU A 218 9.92 20.53 -11.25
CA LEU A 218 9.62 19.09 -11.28
C LEU A 218 8.60 18.72 -10.19
N PRO A 219 7.76 17.71 -10.43
CA PRO A 219 6.93 17.12 -9.37
C PRO A 219 7.81 16.69 -8.19
N THR A 220 7.22 16.67 -6.99
CA THR A 220 7.94 16.37 -5.76
C THR A 220 8.62 14.99 -5.81
N ASN A 221 7.97 14.01 -6.43
CA ASN A 221 8.50 12.66 -6.64
C ASN A 221 9.72 12.59 -7.59
N VAL A 222 10.03 13.66 -8.31
CA VAL A 222 11.19 13.76 -9.23
C VAL A 222 12.28 14.69 -8.67
N ARG A 223 11.98 15.46 -7.60
CA ARG A 223 12.94 16.39 -6.99
C ARG A 223 14.01 15.72 -6.13
N SER A 224 13.74 14.51 -5.69
CA SER A 224 14.58 13.77 -4.75
C SER A 224 15.90 13.24 -5.32
N GLY A 225 16.19 13.50 -6.60
CA GLY A 225 17.40 13.02 -7.27
C GLY A 225 18.65 13.90 -7.08
N VAL A 226 18.95 14.38 -5.86
CA VAL A 226 20.21 15.11 -5.58
C VAL A 226 21.37 14.16 -5.24
N GLY A 227 21.13 12.84 -5.29
CA GLY A 227 22.19 11.84 -5.15
C GLY A 227 22.90 11.60 -6.48
N GLU A 228 24.18 11.35 -6.42
CA GLU A 228 24.95 10.86 -7.56
C GLU A 228 24.27 9.62 -8.17
N PRO A 229 24.08 9.54 -9.50
CA PRO A 229 23.39 8.38 -10.10
C PRO A 229 24.19 7.11 -9.81
N ILE A 230 23.53 6.06 -9.35
CA ILE A 230 24.14 4.79 -9.05
C ILE A 230 24.63 4.15 -10.36
N THR A 231 25.94 4.11 -10.55
CA THR A 231 26.60 3.50 -11.69
C THR A 231 27.25 2.17 -11.31
N PRO A 232 27.54 1.28 -12.27
CA PRO A 232 28.26 0.03 -11.98
C PRO A 232 29.54 0.24 -11.18
N SER A 233 30.31 1.26 -11.53
CA SER A 233 31.57 1.58 -10.86
C SER A 233 31.37 2.00 -9.39
N ILE A 234 30.32 2.75 -9.08
CA ILE A 234 29.98 3.13 -7.71
C ILE A 234 29.58 1.90 -6.90
N VAL A 235 28.76 1.00 -7.47
CA VAL A 235 28.37 -0.24 -6.78
C VAL A 235 29.58 -1.11 -6.48
N VAL A 236 30.46 -1.33 -7.47
CA VAL A 236 31.69 -2.12 -7.26
C VAL A 236 32.60 -1.47 -6.23
N LEU A 237 32.78 -0.14 -6.28
CA LEU A 237 33.58 0.59 -5.30
C LEU A 237 33.02 0.46 -3.89
N ALA A 238 31.69 0.56 -3.75
CA ALA A 238 31.00 0.39 -2.47
C ALA A 238 31.20 -1.03 -1.91
N LEU A 239 31.08 -2.05 -2.75
CA LEU A 239 31.33 -3.46 -2.38
C LEU A 239 32.79 -3.70 -2.00
N ARG A 240 33.76 -3.17 -2.75
CA ARG A 240 35.19 -3.26 -2.46
C ARG A 240 35.54 -2.69 -1.08
N ASN A 241 34.88 -1.60 -0.70
CA ASN A 241 35.11 -0.88 0.55
C ASN A 241 34.25 -1.41 1.72
N LEU A 242 33.45 -2.46 1.50
CA LEU A 242 32.56 -3.04 2.50
C LEU A 242 33.29 -3.63 3.72
N GLY A 243 34.59 -3.91 3.56
CA GLY A 243 35.43 -4.43 4.63
C GLY A 243 35.44 -5.98 4.72
N ILE A 244 35.04 -6.65 3.63
CA ILE A 244 35.08 -8.10 3.47
C ILE A 244 36.34 -8.42 2.71
N ALA A 245 37.33 -9.04 3.37
CA ALA A 245 38.67 -9.28 2.79
C ALA A 245 38.63 -10.13 1.51
N PRO A 246 37.94 -11.29 1.46
CA PRO A 246 37.83 -12.08 0.23
C PRO A 246 37.17 -11.32 -0.93
N LEU A 247 36.13 -10.51 -0.65
CA LEU A 247 35.48 -9.71 -1.67
C LEU A 247 36.40 -8.65 -2.26
N ARG A 248 37.15 -7.96 -1.41
CA ARG A 248 38.14 -6.94 -1.83
C ARG A 248 39.25 -7.54 -2.67
N THR A 249 39.75 -8.71 -2.29
CA THR A 249 40.80 -9.42 -3.03
C THR A 249 40.30 -9.86 -4.40
N ALA A 250 39.12 -10.51 -4.44
CA ALA A 250 38.52 -10.94 -5.70
C ALA A 250 38.27 -9.77 -6.67
N ILE A 251 37.73 -8.63 -6.20
CA ILE A 251 37.54 -7.44 -7.04
C ILE A 251 38.89 -6.90 -7.59
N LYS A 252 39.96 -6.98 -6.83
CA LYS A 252 41.29 -6.53 -7.30
C LYS A 252 41.89 -7.45 -8.36
N GLU A 253 41.63 -8.75 -8.26
CA GLU A 253 42.14 -9.78 -9.17
C GLU A 253 41.32 -9.85 -10.47
N MET A 254 40.11 -9.31 -10.50
CA MET A 254 39.29 -9.23 -11.71
C MET A 254 39.82 -8.19 -12.69
N GLY A 255 40.09 -8.59 -13.93
CA GLY A 255 40.64 -7.71 -14.96
C GLY A 255 39.73 -6.57 -15.38
N ASP A 256 38.43 -6.68 -15.11
CA ASP A 256 37.38 -5.67 -15.38
C ASP A 256 37.06 -4.83 -14.15
N ALA A 257 37.91 -4.80 -13.15
CA ALA A 257 37.73 -4.13 -11.87
C ALA A 257 36.43 -4.54 -11.14
N GLY A 258 35.90 -5.75 -11.35
CA GLY A 258 34.75 -6.31 -10.70
C GLY A 258 33.39 -6.05 -11.41
N ALA A 259 33.42 -5.52 -12.61
CA ALA A 259 32.19 -5.26 -13.37
C ALA A 259 31.43 -6.54 -13.74
N SER A 260 32.12 -7.64 -13.94
CA SER A 260 31.53 -8.97 -14.23
C SER A 260 30.75 -9.58 -13.07
N MET A 261 30.91 -9.05 -11.84
CA MET A 261 30.08 -9.44 -10.71
C MET A 261 28.66 -8.88 -10.80
N LEU A 262 28.46 -7.80 -11.56
CA LEU A 262 27.21 -7.10 -11.64
C LEU A 262 26.37 -7.58 -12.82
N GLY A 263 25.11 -7.90 -12.54
CA GLY A 263 24.08 -7.95 -13.57
C GLY A 263 23.79 -6.56 -14.14
N PRO A 264 22.89 -6.46 -15.12
CA PRO A 264 22.48 -5.18 -15.68
C PRO A 264 21.77 -4.34 -14.59
N ILE A 265 22.20 -3.08 -14.43
CA ILE A 265 21.50 -2.12 -13.58
C ILE A 265 20.20 -1.73 -14.29
N ARG A 266 19.07 -1.89 -13.60
CA ARG A 266 17.72 -1.57 -14.08
C ARG A 266 17.14 -0.45 -13.26
N ILE A 267 16.45 0.47 -13.93
CA ILE A 267 15.60 1.43 -13.22
C ILE A 267 14.38 0.66 -12.71
N ALA A 268 14.10 0.77 -11.43
CA ALA A 268 13.04 0.05 -10.75
C ALA A 268 12.27 1.01 -9.83
N GLY A 269 11.23 1.63 -10.36
CA GLY A 269 10.43 2.64 -9.67
C GLY A 269 11.21 3.92 -9.35
N CYS A 270 11.29 4.28 -8.08
CA CYS A 270 12.04 5.43 -7.58
C CYS A 270 13.48 5.06 -7.16
N GLY A 271 14.08 4.09 -7.84
CA GLY A 271 15.45 3.66 -7.55
C GLY A 271 16.01 2.77 -8.64
N VAL A 272 17.11 2.11 -8.35
CA VAL A 272 17.79 1.19 -9.26
C VAL A 272 17.97 -0.19 -8.60
N GLU A 273 17.87 -1.24 -9.42
CA GLU A 273 18.07 -2.61 -9.00
C GLU A 273 19.27 -3.23 -9.73
N VAL A 274 20.08 -3.99 -9.01
CA VAL A 274 21.20 -4.73 -9.57
C VAL A 274 21.41 -6.04 -8.82
N ASP A 275 21.61 -7.13 -9.57
CA ASP A 275 22.03 -8.41 -9.03
C ASP A 275 23.56 -8.45 -8.96
N VAL A 276 24.08 -8.86 -7.82
CA VAL A 276 25.52 -8.97 -7.57
C VAL A 276 25.85 -10.44 -7.28
N THR A 277 26.64 -11.05 -8.14
CA THR A 277 27.17 -12.41 -7.92
C THR A 277 28.44 -12.34 -7.07
N LEU A 278 28.39 -12.91 -5.87
CA LEU A 278 29.48 -12.87 -4.91
C LEU A 278 30.57 -13.90 -5.27
N PRO A 279 31.86 -13.57 -5.08
CA PRO A 279 32.97 -14.51 -5.26
C PRO A 279 32.91 -15.62 -4.20
N SER A 280 33.70 -16.69 -4.42
CA SER A 280 33.88 -17.76 -3.44
C SER A 280 34.42 -17.20 -2.12
N GLY A 281 33.96 -17.73 -0.99
CA GLY A 281 34.36 -17.27 0.33
C GLY A 281 33.63 -16.04 0.88
N VAL A 282 32.61 -15.52 0.16
CA VAL A 282 31.76 -14.42 0.64
C VAL A 282 30.33 -14.93 0.78
N SER A 283 29.77 -14.78 1.99
CA SER A 283 28.40 -15.14 2.29
C SER A 283 27.44 -14.00 1.96
N THR A 284 26.23 -14.34 1.48
CA THR A 284 25.14 -13.36 1.27
C THR A 284 24.76 -12.66 2.56
N ASN A 285 24.71 -13.39 3.69
CA ASN A 285 24.42 -12.84 5.01
C ASN A 285 25.50 -11.86 5.47
N GLU A 286 26.77 -12.08 5.10
CA GLU A 286 27.85 -11.16 5.45
C GLU A 286 27.68 -9.80 4.77
N VAL A 287 27.14 -9.77 3.55
CA VAL A 287 26.81 -8.53 2.85
C VAL A 287 25.59 -7.86 3.48
N GLN A 288 24.55 -8.64 3.82
CA GLN A 288 23.34 -8.11 4.48
C GLN A 288 23.66 -7.46 5.83
N ASN A 289 24.47 -8.10 6.66
CA ASN A 289 24.87 -7.58 7.97
C ASN A 289 25.66 -6.28 7.89
N ARG A 290 26.17 -5.93 6.71
CA ARG A 290 26.91 -4.67 6.47
C ARG A 290 26.10 -3.65 5.67
N ARG A 291 24.76 -3.77 5.66
CA ARG A 291 23.85 -2.88 4.92
C ARG A 291 24.13 -1.41 5.19
N ARG A 292 24.28 -1.01 6.45
CA ARG A 292 24.59 0.37 6.83
C ARG A 292 25.88 0.87 6.16
N LYS A 293 26.95 0.09 6.23
CA LYS A 293 28.22 0.45 5.61
C LYS A 293 28.14 0.50 4.09
N LEU A 294 27.35 -0.41 3.49
CA LEU A 294 27.10 -0.40 2.05
C LEU A 294 26.36 0.88 1.64
N ALA A 295 25.34 1.28 2.39
CA ALA A 295 24.58 2.51 2.14
C ALA A 295 25.50 3.75 2.24
N GLU A 296 26.31 3.85 3.29
CA GLU A 296 27.30 4.93 3.45
C GLU A 296 28.28 4.99 2.27
N ASN A 297 28.76 3.83 1.79
CA ASN A 297 29.66 3.74 0.63
C ASN A 297 28.95 4.13 -0.70
N LEU A 298 27.63 3.99 -0.77
CA LEU A 298 26.79 4.40 -1.90
C LEU A 298 26.32 5.86 -1.80
N ALA A 299 26.75 6.58 -0.76
CA ALA A 299 26.25 7.93 -0.43
C ALA A 299 24.71 7.95 -0.31
N ARG A 300 24.14 6.95 0.37
CA ARG A 300 22.72 6.78 0.64
C ARG A 300 22.48 6.55 2.13
N HIS A 301 21.25 6.82 2.57
CA HIS A 301 20.82 6.43 3.91
C HIS A 301 20.53 4.92 3.96
N GLU A 302 20.66 4.33 5.14
CA GLU A 302 20.46 2.89 5.31
C GLU A 302 19.07 2.42 4.87
N HIS A 303 18.03 3.22 5.12
CA HIS A 303 16.64 2.92 4.71
C HIS A 303 16.40 3.02 3.19
N GLU A 304 17.33 3.62 2.44
CA GLU A 304 17.26 3.72 0.99
C GLU A 304 17.91 2.52 0.27
N VAL A 305 18.51 1.58 1.00
CA VAL A 305 19.19 0.40 0.43
C VAL A 305 18.53 -0.87 0.92
N PHE A 306 18.02 -1.67 0.02
CA PHE A 306 17.41 -2.96 0.32
C PHE A 306 18.25 -4.09 -0.28
N ILE A 307 18.55 -5.10 0.53
CA ILE A 307 19.34 -6.26 0.13
C ILE A 307 18.47 -7.49 0.27
N THR A 308 18.15 -8.13 -0.85
CA THR A 308 17.40 -9.39 -0.89
C THR A 308 18.26 -10.50 -1.48
N ILE A 309 17.97 -11.74 -1.11
CA ILE A 309 18.69 -12.91 -1.57
C ILE A 309 17.82 -13.64 -2.59
N PRO A 310 18.10 -13.56 -3.91
CA PRO A 310 17.39 -14.31 -4.92
C PRO A 310 17.76 -15.80 -4.86
N GLN A 311 17.04 -16.65 -5.61
CA GLN A 311 17.34 -18.10 -5.68
C GLN A 311 18.67 -18.42 -6.35
N ALA A 312 19.26 -17.47 -7.10
CA ALA A 312 20.55 -17.67 -7.74
C ALA A 312 21.65 -17.84 -6.70
N ALA A 313 22.46 -18.88 -6.86
CA ALA A 313 23.54 -19.17 -5.93
C ALA A 313 24.53 -18.00 -5.82
N ARG A 314 24.95 -17.70 -4.60
CA ARG A 314 25.92 -16.63 -4.28
C ARG A 314 25.53 -15.25 -4.81
N THR A 315 24.25 -14.96 -4.96
CA THR A 315 23.77 -13.70 -5.50
C THR A 315 23.04 -12.91 -4.42
N VAL A 316 23.33 -11.63 -4.35
CA VAL A 316 22.51 -10.64 -3.62
C VAL A 316 21.89 -9.68 -4.62
N ARG A 317 20.65 -9.32 -4.40
CA ARG A 317 19.95 -8.28 -5.15
C ARG A 317 19.93 -7.02 -4.33
N LEU A 318 20.53 -5.97 -4.88
CA LEU A 318 20.51 -4.64 -4.29
C LEU A 318 19.45 -3.80 -4.99
N TRP A 319 18.55 -3.22 -4.21
CA TRP A 319 17.69 -2.15 -4.66
C TRP A 319 18.07 -0.88 -3.89
N VAL A 320 18.38 0.18 -4.61
CA VAL A 320 18.87 1.44 -4.06
C VAL A 320 17.93 2.55 -4.50
N ALA A 321 17.27 3.19 -3.55
CA ALA A 321 16.38 4.31 -3.81
C ALA A 321 17.14 5.55 -4.29
N ASP A 322 16.48 6.37 -5.07
CA ASP A 322 16.87 7.76 -5.26
C ASP A 322 16.72 8.48 -3.91
N SER A 323 17.67 9.36 -3.60
CA SER A 323 17.73 10.00 -2.28
C SER A 323 16.43 10.74 -1.94
N GLY A 324 15.81 10.42 -0.79
CA GLY A 324 14.57 11.00 -0.31
C GLY A 324 13.29 10.54 -1.03
N ALA A 325 13.38 9.64 -2.02
CA ALA A 325 12.21 9.21 -2.79
C ALA A 325 11.20 8.39 -1.98
N LEU A 326 11.65 7.78 -0.89
CA LEU A 326 10.80 7.01 0.02
C LEU A 326 10.11 7.87 1.09
N ASP A 327 10.48 9.13 1.24
CA ASP A 327 9.90 10.04 2.24
C ASP A 327 8.53 10.60 1.82
N GLU A 328 8.17 10.46 0.54
CA GLU A 328 6.90 10.95 0.00
C GLU A 328 5.83 9.83 -0.03
N PRO A 329 4.57 10.15 0.32
CA PRO A 329 3.48 9.18 0.22
C PRO A 329 3.23 8.79 -1.23
N ILE A 330 2.76 7.56 -1.44
CA ILE A 330 2.28 7.11 -2.75
C ILE A 330 0.94 7.77 -3.08
N GLY A 331 0.52 7.68 -4.35
CA GLY A 331 -0.75 8.23 -4.82
C GLY A 331 -1.98 7.69 -4.06
N PRO A 332 -3.16 8.31 -4.30
CA PRO A 332 -4.40 7.91 -3.62
C PRO A 332 -4.78 6.46 -3.95
N SER A 333 -5.61 5.88 -3.09
CA SER A 333 -6.12 4.51 -3.28
C SER A 333 -7.06 4.43 -4.48
N PRO A 334 -6.99 3.37 -5.30
CA PRO A 334 -8.02 3.09 -6.30
C PRO A 334 -9.43 3.00 -5.73
N LEU A 335 -9.58 2.61 -4.46
CA LEU A 335 -10.87 2.55 -3.77
C LEU A 335 -11.55 3.93 -3.62
N THR A 336 -10.76 5.00 -3.57
CA THR A 336 -11.25 6.37 -3.47
C THR A 336 -11.38 7.06 -4.81
N THR A 337 -10.57 6.66 -5.81
CA THR A 337 -10.53 7.31 -7.13
C THR A 337 -11.47 6.66 -8.15
N ASP A 338 -11.73 5.36 -8.02
CA ASP A 338 -12.64 4.60 -8.88
C ASP A 338 -13.92 4.25 -8.11
N GLN A 339 -15.00 4.94 -8.44
CA GLN A 339 -16.31 4.75 -7.78
C GLN A 339 -17.03 3.49 -8.26
N ASP A 340 -16.69 2.96 -9.41
CA ASP A 340 -17.31 1.77 -10.00
C ASP A 340 -16.58 0.48 -9.59
N LEU A 341 -15.46 0.61 -8.86
CA LEU A 341 -14.67 -0.53 -8.41
C LEU A 341 -15.48 -1.43 -7.48
N THR A 342 -15.59 -2.69 -7.84
CA THR A 342 -16.24 -3.74 -7.04
C THR A 342 -15.19 -4.77 -6.60
N ALA A 343 -15.50 -5.50 -5.55
CA ALA A 343 -14.66 -6.59 -5.08
C ALA A 343 -15.25 -7.95 -5.45
N ASN A 344 -14.38 -8.93 -5.58
CA ASN A 344 -14.74 -10.34 -5.66
C ASN A 344 -13.81 -11.11 -4.74
N TYR A 345 -14.34 -11.67 -3.67
CA TYR A 345 -13.58 -12.39 -2.67
C TYR A 345 -12.73 -13.54 -3.24
N LYS A 346 -13.30 -14.30 -4.21
CA LYS A 346 -12.67 -15.51 -4.72
C LYS A 346 -11.56 -15.22 -5.74
N THR A 347 -11.79 -14.31 -6.65
CA THR A 347 -10.91 -14.09 -7.82
C THR A 347 -10.20 -12.73 -7.78
N GLY A 348 -10.69 -11.79 -6.99
CA GLY A 348 -10.16 -10.43 -6.92
C GLY A 348 -8.91 -10.33 -6.05
N LYS A 349 -8.23 -9.20 -6.19
CA LYS A 349 -7.08 -8.81 -5.36
C LYS A 349 -7.30 -7.39 -4.87
N ALA A 350 -7.16 -7.20 -3.56
CA ALA A 350 -7.26 -5.89 -2.95
C ALA A 350 -6.10 -4.98 -3.38
N PRO A 351 -6.34 -3.79 -3.94
CA PRO A 351 -5.30 -2.84 -4.30
C PRO A 351 -4.74 -2.19 -3.03
N TRP A 352 -3.74 -2.82 -2.43
CA TRP A 352 -3.24 -2.46 -1.11
C TRP A 352 -2.25 -1.30 -1.15
N GLY A 353 -1.44 -1.22 -2.20
CA GLY A 353 -0.41 -0.20 -2.32
C GLY A 353 0.46 -0.38 -3.55
N GLN A 354 1.71 0.05 -3.43
CA GLN A 354 2.76 -0.14 -4.43
C GLN A 354 3.99 -0.75 -3.78
N ASP A 355 4.72 -1.55 -4.55
CA ASP A 355 6.04 -2.01 -4.13
C ASP A 355 7.10 -0.88 -4.28
N LEU A 356 8.35 -1.17 -3.94
CA LEU A 356 9.46 -0.21 -4.07
C LEU A 356 9.76 0.16 -5.53
N ARG A 357 9.32 -0.68 -6.48
CA ARG A 357 9.48 -0.44 -7.92
C ARG A 357 8.38 0.43 -8.50
N GLY A 358 7.34 0.71 -7.72
CA GLY A 358 6.14 1.43 -8.17
C GLY A 358 5.09 0.53 -8.81
N ASP A 359 5.32 -0.80 -8.81
CA ASP A 359 4.34 -1.76 -9.28
C ASP A 359 3.20 -1.91 -8.28
N ALA A 360 1.99 -2.13 -8.79
CA ALA A 360 0.83 -2.29 -7.92
C ALA A 360 0.95 -3.54 -7.04
N ALA A 361 0.89 -3.34 -5.73
CA ALA A 361 0.87 -4.42 -4.74
C ALA A 361 -0.59 -4.76 -4.40
N ALA A 362 -1.12 -5.77 -5.08
CA ALA A 362 -2.47 -6.25 -4.88
C ALA A 362 -2.49 -7.62 -4.19
N LEU A 363 -3.27 -7.73 -3.10
CA LEU A 363 -3.33 -8.90 -2.24
C LEU A 363 -4.62 -9.70 -2.46
N SER A 364 -4.50 -10.99 -2.74
CA SER A 364 -5.62 -11.93 -2.70
C SER A 364 -5.96 -12.27 -1.26
N LEU A 365 -7.24 -12.11 -0.90
CA LEU A 365 -7.76 -12.40 0.44
C LEU A 365 -8.52 -13.73 0.50
N TYR A 366 -8.63 -14.43 -0.61
CA TYR A 366 -9.36 -15.68 -0.70
C TYR A 366 -8.78 -16.75 0.23
N GLN A 367 -9.58 -17.17 1.20
CA GLN A 367 -9.24 -18.23 2.18
C GLN A 367 -7.91 -17.96 2.91
N ARG A 368 -7.63 -16.73 3.33
CA ARG A 368 -6.40 -16.38 4.05
C ARG A 368 -6.67 -15.73 5.39
N HIS A 369 -6.06 -16.30 6.41
CA HIS A 369 -5.92 -15.63 7.70
C HIS A 369 -4.84 -14.57 7.59
N LEU A 370 -5.04 -13.44 8.22
CA LEU A 370 -4.17 -12.26 8.12
C LEU A 370 -3.64 -11.85 9.49
N LEU A 371 -2.35 -11.57 9.55
CA LEU A 371 -1.71 -10.96 10.71
C LEU A 371 -0.95 -9.71 10.24
N ILE A 372 -1.31 -8.56 10.80
CA ILE A 372 -0.56 -7.30 10.62
C ILE A 372 0.05 -6.89 11.96
N THR A 373 1.36 -6.72 11.96
CA THR A 373 2.12 -6.30 13.15
C THR A 373 2.76 -4.93 12.95
N GLY A 374 3.10 -4.27 14.02
CA GLY A 374 3.82 -2.99 13.95
C GLY A 374 3.63 -2.12 15.18
N LEU A 375 4.62 -1.33 15.49
CA LEU A 375 4.58 -0.37 16.60
C LEU A 375 3.35 0.55 16.52
N SER A 376 3.02 1.17 17.64
CA SER A 376 1.92 2.15 17.71
C SER A 376 2.13 3.29 16.70
N ASN A 377 1.05 3.78 16.11
CA ASN A 377 1.04 4.93 15.20
C ASN A 377 1.86 4.74 13.89
N GLN A 378 2.12 3.49 13.47
CA GLN A 378 2.78 3.20 12.17
C GLN A 378 1.81 2.97 11.02
N GLY A 379 0.51 2.92 11.26
CA GLY A 379 -0.53 2.72 10.24
C GLY A 379 -1.09 1.29 10.17
N LYS A 380 -0.94 0.48 11.22
CA LYS A 380 -1.46 -0.90 11.29
C LYS A 380 -2.96 -0.96 11.01
N THR A 381 -3.77 -0.23 11.77
CA THR A 381 -5.23 -0.17 11.59
C THR A 381 -5.61 0.35 10.19
N ALA A 382 -4.89 1.36 9.66
CA ALA A 382 -5.13 1.88 8.32
C ALA A 382 -4.86 0.83 7.24
N ALA A 383 -3.77 0.07 7.36
CA ALA A 383 -3.42 -1.00 6.42
C ALA A 383 -4.43 -2.15 6.46
N LEU A 384 -4.89 -2.54 7.66
CA LEU A 384 -5.91 -3.57 7.85
C LEU A 384 -7.27 -3.11 7.33
N ARG A 385 -7.65 -1.85 7.65
CA ARG A 385 -8.90 -1.23 7.22
C ARG A 385 -8.98 -1.10 5.69
N ALA A 386 -7.89 -0.77 5.01
CA ALA A 386 -7.87 -0.69 3.55
C ALA A 386 -8.28 -2.01 2.88
N LEU A 387 -7.82 -3.14 3.43
CA LEU A 387 -8.21 -4.48 2.96
C LEU A 387 -9.67 -4.80 3.25
N ALA A 388 -10.15 -4.47 4.45
CA ALA A 388 -11.53 -4.67 4.85
C ALA A 388 -12.50 -3.80 4.02
N LEU A 389 -12.14 -2.54 3.72
CA LEU A 389 -12.91 -1.64 2.87
C LEU A 389 -13.04 -2.16 1.44
N TRP A 390 -11.95 -2.70 0.87
CA TRP A 390 -12.05 -3.34 -0.45
C TRP A 390 -13.00 -4.53 -0.41
N LEU A 391 -12.84 -5.40 0.59
CA LEU A 391 -13.64 -6.60 0.71
C LEU A 391 -15.12 -6.28 1.02
N ALA A 392 -15.41 -5.15 1.65
CA ALA A 392 -16.76 -4.65 1.88
C ALA A 392 -17.53 -4.37 0.57
N LEU A 393 -16.83 -4.13 -0.54
CA LEU A 393 -17.42 -3.99 -1.87
C LEU A 393 -17.83 -5.32 -2.52
N ASP A 394 -17.66 -6.45 -1.84
CA ASP A 394 -18.28 -7.74 -2.15
C ASP A 394 -19.47 -7.98 -1.21
N LYS A 395 -20.69 -7.94 -1.74
CA LYS A 395 -21.91 -8.07 -0.95
C LYS A 395 -22.09 -9.43 -0.26
N SER A 396 -21.35 -10.45 -0.70
CA SER A 396 -21.43 -11.80 -0.13
C SER A 396 -20.65 -11.95 1.18
N VAL A 397 -19.81 -10.98 1.53
CA VAL A 397 -18.92 -11.05 2.69
C VAL A 397 -19.64 -10.58 3.95
N GLU A 398 -19.61 -11.42 4.98
CA GLU A 398 -20.03 -11.08 6.34
C GLU A 398 -18.81 -10.66 7.16
N PHE A 399 -18.96 -9.59 7.94
CA PHE A 399 -17.93 -9.10 8.85
C PHE A 399 -18.41 -9.21 10.30
N ARG A 400 -17.51 -9.68 11.17
CA ARG A 400 -17.61 -9.54 12.61
C ARG A 400 -16.32 -8.92 13.12
N LEU A 401 -16.43 -7.79 13.80
CA LEU A 401 -15.34 -6.88 14.10
C LEU A 401 -15.22 -6.64 15.60
N ALA A 402 -13.97 -6.68 16.12
CA ALA A 402 -13.64 -6.23 17.47
C ALA A 402 -12.45 -5.25 17.40
N ASP A 403 -12.69 -4.00 17.81
CA ASP A 403 -11.67 -2.97 18.03
C ASP A 403 -11.39 -2.86 19.53
N LEU A 404 -10.38 -3.58 20.00
CA LEU A 404 -10.00 -3.62 21.42
C LEU A 404 -9.15 -2.39 21.84
N LYS A 405 -8.96 -1.43 20.95
CA LYS A 405 -8.39 -0.11 21.27
C LYS A 405 -9.49 0.89 21.62
N GLY A 406 -10.67 0.76 21.00
CA GLY A 406 -11.82 1.63 21.26
C GLY A 406 -11.62 3.07 20.78
N ALA A 407 -10.81 3.30 19.77
CA ALA A 407 -10.55 4.63 19.22
C ALA A 407 -11.57 5.09 18.17
N GLY A 408 -12.54 4.24 17.83
CA GLY A 408 -13.54 4.52 16.78
C GLY A 408 -13.03 4.35 15.37
N ASP A 409 -11.85 3.75 15.20
CA ASP A 409 -11.20 3.54 13.90
C ASP A 409 -12.04 2.63 12.95
N TRP A 410 -13.04 1.92 13.49
CA TRP A 410 -13.92 0.99 12.78
C TRP A 410 -15.40 1.38 12.79
N ALA A 411 -15.76 2.55 13.32
CA ALA A 411 -17.16 2.99 13.46
C ALA A 411 -17.94 3.03 12.12
N MET A 412 -17.24 3.25 10.98
CA MET A 412 -17.87 3.23 9.66
C MET A 412 -18.44 1.86 9.26
N PHE A 413 -18.05 0.77 9.94
CA PHE A 413 -18.58 -0.57 9.71
C PHE A 413 -19.92 -0.84 10.43
N ASP A 414 -20.42 0.10 11.23
CA ASP A 414 -21.78 0.05 11.73
C ASP A 414 -22.81 0.04 10.57
N GLY A 415 -23.78 -0.84 10.60
CA GLY A 415 -24.69 -1.11 9.48
C GLY A 415 -24.05 -1.88 8.30
N LEU A 416 -22.83 -2.43 8.48
CA LEU A 416 -22.13 -3.26 7.50
C LEU A 416 -21.62 -4.57 8.10
N ALA A 417 -21.06 -4.51 9.30
CA ALA A 417 -20.70 -5.69 10.09
C ALA A 417 -21.91 -6.24 10.84
N THR A 418 -22.02 -7.55 10.98
CA THR A 418 -23.09 -8.17 11.79
C THR A 418 -22.80 -8.05 13.29
N VAL A 419 -21.53 -7.97 13.67
CA VAL A 419 -21.08 -7.70 15.05
C VAL A 419 -19.99 -6.62 15.00
N LEU A 420 -20.10 -5.60 15.86
CA LEU A 420 -19.12 -4.54 16.01
C LEU A 420 -18.90 -4.22 17.49
N ILE A 421 -17.76 -4.66 18.02
CA ILE A 421 -17.36 -4.46 19.41
C ILE A 421 -16.27 -3.39 19.42
N GLN A 422 -16.45 -2.35 20.22
CA GLN A 422 -15.50 -1.22 20.27
C GLN A 422 -15.26 -0.81 21.72
N GLY A 423 -14.09 -1.11 22.24
CA GLY A 423 -13.68 -0.67 23.56
C GLY A 423 -12.48 -1.44 24.11
N PRO A 424 -11.74 -0.83 25.07
CA PRO A 424 -10.51 -1.39 25.62
C PRO A 424 -10.69 -2.19 26.90
N THR A 425 -11.92 -2.37 27.42
CA THR A 425 -12.16 -3.03 28.72
C THR A 425 -12.18 -4.55 28.59
N ASP A 426 -12.03 -5.23 29.72
CA ASP A 426 -12.09 -6.69 29.78
C ASP A 426 -13.44 -7.24 29.29
N ASP A 427 -14.55 -6.52 29.50
CA ASP A 427 -15.86 -6.91 28.96
C ASP A 427 -15.87 -6.93 27.43
N HIS A 428 -15.19 -5.99 26.77
CA HIS A 428 -15.04 -6.00 25.32
C HIS A 428 -14.20 -7.20 24.86
N VAL A 429 -13.20 -7.61 25.65
CA VAL A 429 -12.41 -8.83 25.35
C VAL A 429 -13.27 -10.07 25.50
N VAL A 430 -14.12 -10.10 26.51
CA VAL A 430 -15.09 -11.20 26.69
C VAL A 430 -15.99 -11.31 25.46
N GLN A 431 -16.62 -10.22 25.05
CA GLN A 431 -17.47 -10.16 23.86
C GLN A 431 -16.71 -10.52 22.57
N ALA A 432 -15.48 -10.05 22.40
CA ALA A 432 -14.63 -10.42 21.26
C ALA A 432 -14.31 -11.93 21.26
N THR A 433 -14.17 -12.54 22.42
CA THR A 433 -13.98 -13.99 22.56
C THR A 433 -15.26 -14.73 22.14
N GLU A 434 -16.41 -14.31 22.63
CA GLU A 434 -17.72 -14.88 22.27
C GLU A 434 -18.00 -14.73 20.77
N MET A 435 -17.62 -13.60 20.16
CA MET A 435 -17.65 -13.40 18.71
C MET A 435 -16.81 -14.45 17.96
N LEU A 436 -15.59 -14.77 18.45
CA LEU A 436 -14.75 -15.80 17.85
C LEU A 436 -15.32 -17.20 18.06
N GLU A 437 -15.88 -17.50 19.24
CA GLU A 437 -16.53 -18.76 19.54
C GLU A 437 -17.77 -18.97 18.66
N GLY A 438 -18.56 -17.92 18.43
CA GLY A 438 -19.63 -17.93 17.44
C GLY A 438 -19.11 -18.18 16.01
N GLY A 439 -17.92 -17.66 15.69
CA GLY A 439 -17.22 -17.99 14.45
C GLY A 439 -16.78 -19.45 14.37
N VAL A 440 -16.34 -20.05 15.49
CA VAL A 440 -16.01 -21.48 15.58
C VAL A 440 -17.27 -22.33 15.37
N SER A 441 -18.37 -21.99 16.02
CA SER A 441 -19.64 -22.71 15.88
C SER A 441 -20.15 -22.69 14.44
N GLU A 442 -20.08 -21.53 13.78
CA GLU A 442 -20.42 -21.41 12.36
C GLU A 442 -19.49 -22.22 11.46
N MET A 443 -18.19 -22.20 11.74
CA MET A 443 -17.20 -23.02 11.04
C MET A 443 -17.52 -24.52 11.19
N GLU A 444 -17.78 -24.99 12.40
CA GLU A 444 -18.10 -26.39 12.69
C GLU A 444 -19.40 -26.81 12.00
N ARG A 445 -20.43 -25.96 12.01
CA ARG A 445 -21.67 -26.15 11.24
C ARG A 445 -21.40 -26.31 9.75
N ARG A 446 -20.55 -25.46 9.17
CA ARG A 446 -20.17 -25.53 7.75
C ARG A 446 -19.38 -26.79 7.40
N LEU A 447 -18.52 -27.25 8.29
CA LEU A 447 -17.72 -28.46 8.10
C LEU A 447 -18.58 -29.74 8.09
N GLN A 448 -19.75 -29.71 8.74
CA GLN A 448 -20.70 -30.82 8.76
C GLN A 448 -21.61 -30.82 7.51
N ALA A 449 -21.61 -29.80 6.71
CA ALA A 449 -22.45 -29.73 5.53
C ALA A 449 -21.99 -30.72 4.43
N PRO A 450 -22.88 -31.11 3.51
CA PRO A 450 -22.53 -32.01 2.42
C PRO A 450 -21.33 -31.49 1.59
N PRO A 451 -20.47 -32.38 1.09
CA PRO A 451 -19.34 -32.00 0.23
C PRO A 451 -19.79 -31.17 -0.97
N GLY A 452 -19.04 -30.11 -1.26
CA GLY A 452 -19.34 -29.20 -2.39
C GLY A 452 -20.27 -28.04 -2.02
N THR A 453 -20.77 -27.93 -0.79
CA THR A 453 -21.54 -26.77 -0.34
C THR A 453 -20.65 -25.53 -0.36
N VAL A 454 -21.11 -24.47 -1.02
CA VAL A 454 -20.41 -23.19 -1.09
C VAL A 454 -20.97 -22.25 -0.02
N PHE A 455 -20.10 -21.75 0.83
CA PHE A 455 -20.48 -20.80 1.89
C PHE A 455 -20.00 -19.40 1.59
N PRO A 456 -20.79 -18.36 1.94
CA PRO A 456 -20.33 -16.99 1.90
C PRO A 456 -19.13 -16.79 2.82
N PRO A 457 -18.21 -15.86 2.49
CA PRO A 457 -17.06 -15.60 3.34
C PRO A 457 -17.50 -14.93 4.66
N LEU A 458 -16.96 -15.45 5.78
CA LEU A 458 -17.04 -14.84 7.09
C LEU A 458 -15.66 -14.34 7.50
N VAL A 459 -15.53 -13.05 7.70
CA VAL A 459 -14.30 -12.40 8.16
C VAL A 459 -14.48 -11.99 9.62
N LEU A 460 -13.71 -12.64 10.49
CA LEU A 460 -13.58 -12.30 11.89
C LEU A 460 -12.33 -11.41 12.02
N LEU A 461 -12.51 -10.16 12.44
CA LEU A 461 -11.41 -9.19 12.53
C LEU A 461 -11.26 -8.73 13.98
N VAL A 462 -10.04 -8.81 14.50
CA VAL A 462 -9.67 -8.32 15.84
C VAL A 462 -8.49 -7.35 15.70
N ASP A 463 -8.74 -6.07 15.90
CA ASP A 463 -7.66 -5.08 16.01
C ASP A 463 -7.20 -4.98 17.48
N GLU A 464 -5.89 -4.84 17.70
CA GLU A 464 -5.20 -4.92 19.00
C GLU A 464 -5.35 -6.28 19.69
N ALA A 465 -5.17 -7.37 18.96
CA ALA A 465 -5.37 -8.75 19.45
C ALA A 465 -4.54 -9.08 20.70
N GLN A 466 -3.39 -8.41 20.95
CA GLN A 466 -2.61 -8.61 22.18
C GLN A 466 -3.42 -8.32 23.45
N VAL A 467 -4.38 -7.39 23.39
CA VAL A 467 -5.23 -7.06 24.55
C VAL A 467 -6.04 -8.28 24.97
N ALA A 468 -6.54 -9.04 23.99
CA ALA A 468 -7.31 -10.25 24.27
C ALA A 468 -6.49 -11.34 24.97
N PHE A 469 -5.21 -11.49 24.65
CA PHE A 469 -4.34 -12.48 25.30
C PHE A 469 -3.93 -12.07 26.72
N MET A 470 -3.98 -10.77 27.04
CA MET A 470 -3.63 -10.26 28.38
C MET A 470 -4.83 -10.21 29.35
N CYS A 471 -6.04 -10.50 28.89
CA CYS A 471 -7.24 -10.39 29.72
C CYS A 471 -7.18 -11.34 30.92
N PRO A 472 -7.38 -10.86 32.17
CA PRO A 472 -7.32 -11.68 33.36
C PRO A 472 -8.65 -12.34 33.72
N VAL A 473 -9.75 -11.98 33.05
CA VAL A 473 -11.11 -12.46 33.38
C VAL A 473 -11.22 -13.96 33.14
N VAL A 474 -11.96 -14.60 34.02
CA VAL A 474 -12.32 -16.03 33.95
C VAL A 474 -13.83 -16.20 33.86
N ASP A 475 -14.29 -17.24 33.20
CA ASP A 475 -15.72 -17.60 33.15
C ASP A 475 -16.16 -18.33 34.43
N SER A 476 -17.43 -18.70 34.51
CA SER A 476 -18.02 -19.45 35.63
C SER A 476 -17.36 -20.81 35.88
N GLU A 477 -16.78 -21.43 34.85
CA GLU A 477 -16.02 -22.69 34.95
C GLU A 477 -14.54 -22.46 35.30
N LYS A 478 -14.14 -21.21 35.63
CA LYS A 478 -12.77 -20.80 35.93
C LYS A 478 -11.82 -20.95 34.74
N ARG A 479 -12.35 -20.95 33.50
CA ARG A 479 -11.52 -20.91 32.29
C ARG A 479 -11.15 -19.47 31.95
N PRO A 480 -9.87 -19.13 31.76
CA PRO A 480 -9.46 -17.77 31.44
C PRO A 480 -9.88 -17.40 30.01
N TYR A 481 -10.33 -16.17 29.83
CA TYR A 481 -10.54 -15.61 28.49
C TYR A 481 -9.20 -15.38 27.79
N GLY A 482 -8.24 -14.74 28.47
CA GLY A 482 -6.90 -14.49 27.97
C GLY A 482 -5.90 -15.64 28.19
N GLY A 483 -4.65 -15.38 27.84
CA GLY A 483 -3.54 -16.34 27.98
C GLY A 483 -3.28 -17.17 26.73
N SER A 484 -2.29 -18.07 26.82
CA SER A 484 -1.77 -18.86 25.69
C SER A 484 -1.90 -20.38 25.88
N LYS A 485 -2.62 -20.82 26.90
CA LYS A 485 -2.81 -22.22 27.23
C LYS A 485 -4.08 -22.79 26.59
N ALA A 486 -4.17 -24.10 26.47
CA ALA A 486 -5.35 -24.79 25.94
C ALA A 486 -6.64 -24.52 26.74
N THR A 487 -6.53 -24.02 27.96
CA THR A 487 -7.67 -23.60 28.78
C THR A 487 -8.18 -22.21 28.46
N SER A 488 -7.41 -21.38 27.76
CA SER A 488 -7.80 -20.03 27.36
C SER A 488 -8.83 -20.08 26.23
N ARG A 489 -9.98 -19.42 26.44
CA ARG A 489 -11.11 -19.41 25.50
C ARG A 489 -10.72 -18.70 24.21
N TYR A 490 -10.18 -17.47 24.28
CA TYR A 490 -9.76 -16.70 23.11
C TYR A 490 -8.70 -17.44 22.28
N PHE A 491 -7.65 -17.96 22.95
CA PHE A 491 -6.60 -18.71 22.27
C PHE A 491 -7.12 -19.93 21.54
N MET A 492 -8.01 -20.71 22.17
CA MET A 492 -8.55 -21.91 21.56
C MET A 492 -9.48 -21.60 20.39
N ALA A 493 -10.32 -20.56 20.50
CA ALA A 493 -11.17 -20.13 19.41
C ALA A 493 -10.33 -19.66 18.21
N ALA A 494 -9.36 -18.77 18.42
CA ALA A 494 -8.46 -18.32 17.38
C ALA A 494 -7.70 -19.49 16.72
N ARG A 495 -7.14 -20.41 17.50
CA ARG A 495 -6.42 -21.58 17.01
C ARG A 495 -7.31 -22.52 16.19
N LYS A 496 -8.54 -22.79 16.62
CA LYS A 496 -9.50 -23.63 15.87
C LYS A 496 -9.80 -23.01 14.50
N ILE A 497 -10.08 -21.70 14.46
CA ILE A 497 -10.35 -20.99 13.22
C ILE A 497 -9.14 -21.04 12.29
N HIS A 498 -7.93 -20.79 12.79
CA HIS A 498 -6.71 -20.87 11.99
C HIS A 498 -6.50 -22.27 11.37
N ASN A 499 -6.83 -23.33 12.11
CA ASN A 499 -6.60 -24.69 11.64
C ASN A 499 -7.64 -25.18 10.61
N GLN A 500 -8.89 -24.77 10.71
CA GLN A 500 -9.99 -25.36 9.95
C GLN A 500 -10.83 -24.37 9.16
N GLY A 501 -10.85 -23.10 9.56
CA GLY A 501 -11.75 -22.09 8.99
C GLY A 501 -11.56 -21.83 7.50
N ARG A 502 -10.33 -21.95 7.02
CA ARG A 502 -10.00 -21.73 5.60
C ARG A 502 -10.85 -22.59 4.66
N ALA A 503 -11.05 -23.85 4.98
CA ALA A 503 -11.77 -24.82 4.13
C ALA A 503 -13.23 -24.40 3.87
N VAL A 504 -13.83 -23.65 4.79
CA VAL A 504 -15.24 -23.26 4.79
C VAL A 504 -15.44 -21.73 4.74
N ASN A 505 -14.45 -21.01 4.28
CA ASN A 505 -14.48 -19.54 4.13
C ASN A 505 -14.71 -18.76 5.43
N VAL A 506 -14.24 -19.29 6.57
CA VAL A 506 -14.17 -18.56 7.85
C VAL A 506 -12.73 -18.15 8.09
N THR A 507 -12.46 -16.86 8.09
CA THR A 507 -11.09 -16.33 8.20
C THR A 507 -10.95 -15.39 9.39
N LEU A 508 -9.79 -15.47 10.05
CA LEU A 508 -9.44 -14.60 11.17
C LEU A 508 -8.34 -13.61 10.74
N TRP A 509 -8.60 -12.33 10.94
CA TRP A 509 -7.67 -11.24 10.69
C TRP A 509 -7.32 -10.57 12.01
N GLN A 510 -6.05 -10.41 12.27
CA GLN A 510 -5.57 -9.86 13.54
C GLN A 510 -4.57 -8.73 13.31
N GLY A 511 -4.76 -7.64 14.04
CA GLY A 511 -3.80 -6.57 14.19
C GLY A 511 -3.15 -6.63 15.57
N THR A 512 -1.82 -6.48 15.68
CA THR A 512 -1.13 -6.44 16.98
C THR A 512 0.07 -5.49 16.95
N GLN A 513 0.33 -4.83 18.06
CA GLN A 513 1.53 -3.99 18.21
C GLN A 513 2.73 -4.82 18.65
N ASP A 514 2.51 -5.91 19.35
CA ASP A 514 3.58 -6.75 19.89
C ASP A 514 3.40 -8.22 19.48
N PRO A 515 4.27 -8.71 18.58
CA PRO A 515 4.23 -10.10 18.13
C PRO A 515 4.91 -11.09 19.07
N THR A 516 5.31 -10.69 20.29
CA THR A 516 6.00 -11.59 21.23
C THR A 516 5.10 -12.71 21.74
N ASP A 517 5.69 -13.81 22.17
CA ASP A 517 4.94 -14.99 22.63
C ASP A 517 4.05 -14.74 23.83
N GLN A 518 4.36 -13.71 24.63
CA GLN A 518 3.53 -13.30 25.76
C GLN A 518 2.22 -12.65 25.31
N ASN A 519 2.28 -11.86 24.23
CA ASN A 519 1.20 -11.03 23.76
C ASN A 519 0.49 -11.61 22.53
N LEU A 520 1.15 -12.46 21.76
CA LEU A 520 0.55 -13.20 20.65
C LEU A 520 1.22 -14.58 20.52
N PRO A 521 0.57 -15.65 21.00
CA PRO A 521 1.18 -16.98 21.03
C PRO A 521 1.63 -17.49 19.67
N LYS A 522 2.75 -18.21 19.63
CA LYS A 522 3.36 -18.74 18.41
C LYS A 522 2.36 -19.51 17.53
N LEU A 523 1.54 -20.37 18.11
CA LEU A 523 0.58 -21.19 17.38
C LEU A 523 -0.52 -20.37 16.69
N VAL A 524 -0.83 -19.18 17.18
CA VAL A 524 -1.77 -18.26 16.53
C VAL A 524 -1.07 -17.51 15.40
N ARG A 525 0.15 -16.99 15.64
CA ARG A 525 0.93 -16.31 14.59
C ARG A 525 1.19 -17.19 13.38
N GLU A 526 1.59 -18.46 13.63
CA GLU A 526 1.90 -19.42 12.57
C GLU A 526 0.68 -19.84 11.75
N GLY A 527 -0.52 -19.69 12.30
CA GLY A 527 -1.77 -19.93 11.59
C GLY A 527 -2.11 -18.88 10.52
N ALA A 528 -1.49 -17.69 10.56
CA ALA A 528 -1.73 -16.64 9.56
C ALA A 528 -0.99 -16.93 8.24
N HIS A 529 -1.75 -17.01 7.14
CA HIS A 529 -1.23 -17.26 5.78
C HIS A 529 -0.61 -16.00 5.16
N THR A 530 -1.15 -14.84 5.51
CA THR A 530 -0.60 -13.54 5.15
C THR A 530 -0.07 -12.88 6.40
N ARG A 531 1.23 -12.65 6.43
CA ARG A 531 1.90 -11.93 7.50
C ARG A 531 2.49 -10.65 6.95
N ALA A 532 2.16 -9.55 7.59
CA ALA A 532 2.69 -8.23 7.22
C ALA A 532 3.19 -7.50 8.46
N SER A 533 4.26 -6.77 8.32
CA SER A 533 4.84 -6.02 9.44
C SER A 533 5.24 -4.61 9.02
N LEU A 534 4.72 -3.62 9.71
CA LEU A 534 5.24 -2.26 9.71
C LEU A 534 6.49 -2.19 10.60
N ALA A 535 6.98 -0.99 10.91
CA ALA A 535 8.16 -0.81 11.75
C ALA A 535 8.04 -1.57 13.08
N LEU A 536 9.10 -2.29 13.44
CA LEU A 536 9.28 -3.00 14.70
C LEU A 536 10.58 -2.55 15.39
N GLY A 537 10.71 -2.86 16.68
CA GLY A 537 11.86 -2.43 17.46
C GLY A 537 13.10 -3.31 17.27
N THR A 538 12.93 -4.61 17.02
CA THR A 538 14.03 -5.59 17.00
C THR A 538 13.87 -6.62 15.89
N GLU A 539 15.00 -7.25 15.50
CA GLU A 539 15.00 -8.37 14.54
C GLU A 539 14.28 -9.60 15.13
N SER A 540 14.36 -9.83 16.43
CA SER A 540 13.62 -10.91 17.07
C SER A 540 12.10 -10.76 16.89
N GLN A 541 11.58 -9.55 17.07
CA GLN A 541 10.18 -9.24 16.78
C GLN A 541 9.85 -9.43 15.29
N ALA A 542 10.77 -9.06 14.38
CA ALA A 542 10.59 -9.27 12.95
C ALA A 542 10.47 -10.77 12.61
N ARG A 543 11.30 -11.62 13.22
CA ARG A 543 11.23 -13.08 13.08
C ARG A 543 9.92 -13.65 13.63
N MET A 544 9.48 -13.15 14.77
CA MET A 544 8.18 -13.55 15.34
C MET A 544 7.00 -13.12 14.44
N ALA A 545 7.05 -11.93 13.85
CA ALA A 545 6.01 -11.39 12.98
C ALA A 545 5.93 -12.11 11.63
N LEU A 546 7.04 -12.19 10.91
CA LEU A 546 7.10 -12.65 9.52
C LEU A 546 7.56 -14.10 9.34
N GLY A 547 8.22 -14.67 10.36
CA GLY A 547 8.87 -15.98 10.32
C GLY A 547 10.32 -15.92 9.83
N ASP A 548 11.10 -16.93 10.20
CA ASP A 548 12.54 -16.99 9.93
C ASP A 548 12.85 -16.94 8.43
N LYS A 549 12.11 -17.68 7.61
CA LYS A 549 12.32 -17.73 6.15
C LYS A 549 12.26 -16.34 5.50
N ALA A 550 11.34 -15.49 5.94
CA ALA A 550 11.21 -14.14 5.39
C ALA A 550 12.41 -13.27 5.81
N VAL A 551 12.78 -13.31 7.08
CA VAL A 551 13.90 -12.52 7.61
C VAL A 551 15.24 -12.97 7.04
N ASP A 552 15.47 -14.27 6.95
CA ASP A 552 16.68 -14.83 6.32
C ASP A 552 16.75 -14.48 4.81
N GLY A 553 15.59 -14.28 4.17
CA GLY A 553 15.47 -13.78 2.80
C GLY A 553 15.62 -12.25 2.66
N GLY A 554 15.87 -11.53 3.76
CA GLY A 554 16.11 -10.09 3.76
C GLY A 554 14.95 -9.21 4.21
N ALA A 555 13.85 -9.80 4.72
CA ALA A 555 12.78 -9.02 5.34
C ALA A 555 13.29 -8.33 6.61
N ALA A 556 13.22 -7.01 6.68
CA ALA A 556 13.78 -6.25 7.79
C ALA A 556 12.84 -5.11 8.23
N PRO A 557 11.63 -5.41 8.75
CA PRO A 557 10.73 -4.37 9.23
C PRO A 557 11.30 -3.61 10.44
N ASN A 558 12.25 -4.18 11.17
CA ASN A 558 12.98 -3.53 12.26
C ASN A 558 13.95 -2.43 11.77
N LEU A 559 14.19 -2.31 10.48
CA LEU A 559 15.00 -1.25 9.88
C LEU A 559 14.16 -0.13 9.25
N LEU A 560 12.83 -0.27 9.26
CA LEU A 560 11.93 0.83 8.92
C LEU A 560 11.98 1.90 10.03
N ARG A 561 11.91 3.17 9.63
CA ARG A 561 12.01 4.31 10.56
C ARG A 561 10.65 4.60 11.20
N PRO A 562 10.49 4.43 12.53
CA PRO A 562 9.24 4.76 13.19
C PRO A 562 8.85 6.24 12.94
N GLY A 563 7.61 6.46 12.56
CA GLY A 563 7.07 7.80 12.30
C GLY A 563 7.33 8.34 10.89
N LEU A 564 8.44 7.98 10.25
CA LEU A 564 8.79 8.44 8.90
C LEU A 564 8.28 7.46 7.82
N ASP A 565 8.47 6.16 8.02
CA ASP A 565 8.06 5.12 7.08
C ASP A 565 6.63 4.61 7.38
N LYS A 566 5.73 5.49 7.85
CA LYS A 566 4.33 5.14 8.12
C LYS A 566 3.66 4.56 6.88
N GLY A 567 2.92 3.46 7.07
CA GLY A 567 2.25 2.77 5.97
C GLY A 567 3.18 1.95 5.08
N THR A 568 4.48 1.91 5.36
CA THR A 568 5.40 0.97 4.71
C THR A 568 5.48 -0.30 5.53
N LEU A 569 5.26 -1.44 4.89
CA LEU A 569 5.27 -2.75 5.53
C LEU A 569 5.98 -3.80 4.67
N VAL A 570 6.49 -4.82 5.32
CA VAL A 570 7.06 -6.01 4.69
C VAL A 570 6.04 -7.13 4.75
N VAL A 571 5.76 -7.75 3.61
CA VAL A 571 4.72 -8.78 3.45
C VAL A 571 5.36 -10.11 3.09
N ALA A 572 5.01 -11.15 3.83
CA ALA A 572 5.28 -12.55 3.52
C ALA A 572 3.93 -13.26 3.31
N SER A 573 3.59 -13.55 2.08
CA SER A 573 2.32 -14.17 1.69
C SER A 573 2.40 -14.77 0.29
N ASP A 574 1.68 -15.85 0.07
CA ASP A 574 1.43 -16.41 -1.26
C ASP A 574 0.28 -15.69 -2.01
N GLY A 575 -0.42 -14.78 -1.33
CA GLY A 575 -1.51 -13.98 -1.89
C GLY A 575 -1.08 -12.73 -2.65
N ILE A 576 0.18 -12.33 -2.52
CA ILE A 576 0.75 -11.16 -3.20
C ILE A 576 1.85 -11.60 -4.17
N ALA A 577 2.00 -10.88 -5.28
CA ALA A 577 3.07 -11.18 -6.22
C ALA A 577 4.42 -10.81 -5.60
N ILE A 578 5.19 -11.83 -5.20
CA ILE A 578 6.56 -11.67 -4.73
C ILE A 578 7.50 -11.96 -5.89
N PRO A 579 8.50 -11.11 -6.16
CA PRO A 579 9.48 -11.36 -7.21
C PRO A 579 10.16 -12.72 -7.04
N ALA A 580 10.45 -13.37 -8.17
CA ALA A 580 11.04 -14.71 -8.16
C ALA A 580 12.31 -14.78 -7.29
N GLY A 581 12.34 -15.76 -6.39
CA GLY A 581 13.46 -15.99 -5.49
C GLY A 581 13.46 -15.16 -4.20
N GLN A 582 12.48 -14.29 -4.00
CA GLN A 582 12.32 -13.57 -2.74
C GLN A 582 11.31 -14.28 -1.84
N ALA A 583 11.44 -14.11 -0.53
CA ALA A 583 10.51 -14.66 0.46
C ALA A 583 9.50 -13.61 0.99
N SER A 584 9.69 -12.34 0.64
CA SER A 584 8.87 -11.21 1.06
C SER A 584 8.96 -10.06 0.07
N ILE A 585 8.03 -9.12 0.18
CA ILE A 585 8.01 -7.88 -0.59
C ILE A 585 7.76 -6.70 0.35
N THR A 586 8.41 -5.57 0.08
CA THR A 586 8.12 -4.32 0.78
C THR A 586 7.03 -3.56 0.02
N VAL A 587 5.97 -3.20 0.72
CA VAL A 587 4.80 -2.51 0.18
C VAL A 587 4.60 -1.19 0.90
N ARG A 588 4.40 -0.13 0.15
CA ARG A 588 3.95 1.16 0.63
C ARG A 588 2.44 1.21 0.43
N THR A 589 1.67 1.21 1.51
CA THR A 589 0.20 1.12 1.43
C THR A 589 -0.43 2.44 1.05
N HIS A 590 -1.54 2.38 0.33
CA HIS A 590 -2.40 3.54 0.13
C HIS A 590 -3.03 3.94 1.47
N PHE A 591 -3.00 5.23 1.77
CA PHE A 591 -3.71 5.77 2.91
C PHE A 591 -5.14 6.16 2.51
N ILE A 592 -6.12 5.63 3.24
CA ILE A 592 -7.53 6.00 3.14
C ILE A 592 -7.91 6.70 4.43
N ASP A 593 -8.22 7.97 4.35
CA ASP A 593 -8.66 8.77 5.49
C ASP A 593 -10.07 8.38 5.96
N THR A 594 -10.55 9.03 6.99
CA THR A 594 -11.86 8.72 7.57
C THR A 594 -13.01 9.03 6.61
N ASP A 595 -12.91 10.14 5.86
CA ASP A 595 -13.93 10.56 4.92
C ASP A 595 -14.00 9.62 3.71
N GLY A 596 -12.83 9.24 3.16
CA GLY A 596 -12.73 8.23 2.12
C GLY A 596 -13.27 6.87 2.56
N ALA A 597 -12.97 6.45 3.80
CA ALA A 597 -13.49 5.20 4.35
C ALA A 597 -15.03 5.25 4.52
N ALA A 598 -15.58 6.37 4.97
CA ALA A 598 -17.04 6.57 5.09
C ALA A 598 -17.72 6.49 3.72
N LEU A 599 -17.15 7.09 2.67
CA LEU A 599 -17.68 7.01 1.30
C LEU A 599 -17.67 5.57 0.77
N ILE A 600 -16.59 4.81 0.98
CA ILE A 600 -16.49 3.42 0.55
C ILE A 600 -17.51 2.55 1.28
N THR A 601 -17.65 2.72 2.60
CA THR A 601 -18.62 1.96 3.39
C THR A 601 -20.06 2.32 3.06
N ALA A 602 -20.37 3.58 2.73
CA ALA A 602 -21.68 3.99 2.24
C ALA A 602 -22.03 3.26 0.93
N ARG A 603 -21.09 3.16 -0.02
CA ARG A 603 -21.27 2.34 -1.23
C ARG A 603 -21.53 0.87 -0.89
N ALA A 604 -20.72 0.31 0.01
CA ALA A 604 -20.85 -1.08 0.42
C ALA A 604 -22.21 -1.37 1.10
N LYS A 605 -22.72 -0.43 1.89
CA LYS A 605 -24.06 -0.52 2.50
C LYS A 605 -25.17 -0.45 1.45
N ALA A 606 -25.05 0.44 0.47
CA ALA A 606 -26.01 0.57 -0.63
C ALA A 606 -26.12 -0.69 -1.51
N MET A 607 -25.09 -1.54 -1.52
CA MET A 607 -25.08 -2.82 -2.23
C MET A 607 -25.79 -3.96 -1.47
N ARG A 608 -26.23 -3.73 -0.23
CA ARG A 608 -26.83 -4.72 0.67
C ARG A 608 -28.24 -4.32 1.04
N ASP A 609 -29.08 -5.29 1.37
CA ASP A 609 -30.49 -5.07 1.76
C ASP A 609 -30.66 -4.61 3.23
N GLY A 610 -29.60 -4.03 3.80
CA GLY A 610 -29.52 -3.65 5.21
C GLY A 610 -28.86 -4.74 6.07
N VAL A 611 -27.97 -4.31 6.97
CA VAL A 611 -27.32 -5.17 7.95
C VAL A 611 -27.58 -4.57 9.33
N THR A 612 -28.21 -5.34 10.21
CA THR A 612 -28.34 -4.96 11.62
C THR A 612 -27.04 -5.31 12.34
N THR A 613 -26.40 -4.31 12.92
CA THR A 613 -25.15 -4.50 13.66
C THR A 613 -25.45 -4.71 15.14
N LEU A 614 -24.95 -5.80 15.69
CA LEU A 614 -24.93 -6.05 17.13
C LEU A 614 -23.67 -5.39 17.72
N HIS A 615 -23.86 -4.51 18.70
CA HIS A 615 -22.78 -3.87 19.44
C HIS A 615 -22.45 -4.56 20.76
N VAL A 616 -23.39 -5.33 21.26
CA VAL A 616 -23.24 -6.17 22.45
C VAL A 616 -23.75 -7.56 22.09
N ILE A 617 -22.95 -8.57 22.34
CA ILE A 617 -23.39 -9.94 22.28
C ILE A 617 -24.18 -10.17 23.56
N GLU A 618 -25.50 -10.31 23.44
CA GLU A 618 -26.31 -10.76 24.55
C GLU A 618 -25.77 -12.13 24.97
N ARG A 619 -25.20 -12.19 26.16
CA ARG A 619 -24.98 -13.47 26.80
C ARG A 619 -26.37 -14.03 27.06
N ASP A 620 -26.62 -15.27 26.70
CA ASP A 620 -27.62 -16.04 27.42
C ASP A 620 -27.23 -15.87 28.88
N GLU A 621 -27.96 -15.01 29.61
CA GLU A 621 -27.76 -14.89 31.06
C GLU A 621 -27.76 -16.30 31.57
N GLU A 622 -26.64 -16.72 32.19
CA GLU A 622 -26.54 -18.06 32.76
C GLU A 622 -27.70 -18.20 33.71
N ARG A 623 -28.76 -18.90 33.21
CA ARG A 623 -30.02 -18.97 33.92
C ARG A 623 -29.74 -19.55 35.31
N ASP A 624 -30.24 -18.89 36.30
CA ASP A 624 -30.18 -19.37 37.66
C ASP A 624 -31.27 -20.48 37.83
N PRO A 625 -30.91 -21.75 37.78
CA PRO A 625 -31.89 -22.83 37.88
C PRO A 625 -32.68 -22.76 39.19
N LEU A 626 -32.10 -22.25 40.26
CA LEU A 626 -32.78 -22.12 41.54
C LEU A 626 -33.84 -21.02 41.50
N ALA A 627 -33.55 -19.88 40.90
CA ALA A 627 -34.50 -18.80 40.69
C ALA A 627 -35.58 -19.17 39.68
N ASP A 628 -35.25 -19.91 38.61
CA ASP A 628 -36.21 -20.41 37.63
C ASP A 628 -37.15 -21.45 38.27
N ILE A 629 -36.64 -22.34 39.12
CA ILE A 629 -37.45 -23.29 39.92
C ILE A 629 -38.39 -22.51 40.86
N ALA A 630 -37.93 -21.49 41.54
CA ALA A 630 -38.79 -20.61 42.36
C ALA A 630 -39.89 -19.98 41.55
N THR A 631 -39.59 -19.45 40.36
CA THR A 631 -40.52 -18.82 39.45
C THR A 631 -41.60 -19.79 38.99
N VAL A 632 -41.28 -21.01 38.60
CA VAL A 632 -42.25 -22.00 38.10
C VAL A 632 -43.07 -22.63 39.20
N ILE A 633 -42.60 -22.69 40.47
CA ILE A 633 -43.35 -23.10 41.64
C ILE A 633 -44.41 -22.02 41.97
N GLY A 634 -44.07 -20.72 41.84
CA GLY A 634 -44.96 -19.61 42.13
C GLY A 634 -45.47 -19.61 43.57
N ASP A 635 -46.75 -19.35 43.73
CA ASP A 635 -47.41 -19.27 45.06
C ASP A 635 -47.85 -20.66 45.61
N THR A 636 -47.58 -21.75 44.91
CA THR A 636 -47.98 -23.10 45.31
C THR A 636 -47.01 -23.65 46.36
N ASN A 637 -47.51 -24.01 47.55
CA ASN A 637 -46.68 -24.46 48.65
C ASN A 637 -45.85 -25.74 48.32
N ARG A 638 -46.37 -26.62 47.47
CA ARG A 638 -45.73 -27.86 47.05
C ARG A 638 -46.10 -28.21 45.63
N VAL A 639 -45.15 -28.48 44.78
CA VAL A 639 -45.35 -28.88 43.38
C VAL A 639 -44.68 -30.23 43.13
N LEU A 640 -45.31 -31.10 42.36
CA LEU A 640 -44.75 -32.36 41.98
C LEU A 640 -43.48 -32.15 41.15
N THR A 641 -42.44 -32.96 41.35
CA THR A 641 -41.18 -32.87 40.61
C THR A 641 -41.39 -32.96 39.09
N GLN A 642 -42.37 -33.74 38.63
CA GLN A 642 -42.72 -33.86 37.22
C GLN A 642 -43.35 -32.55 36.67
N ASP A 643 -44.22 -31.91 37.46
CA ASP A 643 -44.80 -30.64 37.06
C ASP A 643 -43.78 -29.49 37.05
N VAL A 644 -42.83 -29.51 37.98
CA VAL A 644 -41.71 -28.57 37.98
C VAL A 644 -40.87 -28.71 36.68
N LEU A 645 -40.52 -29.93 36.29
CA LEU A 645 -39.79 -30.16 35.03
C LEU A 645 -40.59 -29.73 33.81
N GLN A 646 -41.87 -30.02 33.75
CA GLN A 646 -42.74 -29.60 32.65
C GLN A 646 -42.83 -28.07 32.56
N ARG A 647 -43.01 -27.38 33.69
CA ARG A 647 -43.05 -25.94 33.75
C ARG A 647 -41.71 -25.26 33.41
N LEU A 648 -40.60 -25.87 33.83
CA LEU A 648 -39.27 -25.44 33.44
C LEU A 648 -39.03 -25.55 31.91
N ALA A 649 -39.44 -26.69 31.32
CA ALA A 649 -39.40 -26.86 29.86
C ALA A 649 -40.25 -25.84 29.11
N VAL A 650 -41.41 -25.44 29.66
CA VAL A 650 -42.24 -24.34 29.10
C VAL A 650 -41.57 -22.97 29.28
N LEU A 651 -40.86 -22.77 30.40
CA LEU A 651 -40.13 -21.51 30.67
C LEU A 651 -38.93 -21.32 29.70
N SER A 652 -38.21 -22.40 29.39
CA SER A 652 -37.16 -22.45 28.40
C SER A 652 -36.94 -23.85 27.89
N GLU A 653 -37.36 -24.16 26.69
CA GLU A 653 -37.19 -25.44 26.05
C GLU A 653 -35.70 -25.79 25.85
N ASP A 654 -34.90 -24.76 25.43
CA ASP A 654 -33.46 -24.94 25.19
C ASP A 654 -32.65 -25.28 26.45
N ALA A 655 -33.00 -24.68 27.60
CA ALA A 655 -32.25 -24.87 28.83
C ALA A 655 -32.75 -26.13 29.62
N TYR A 656 -34.05 -26.39 29.59
CA TYR A 656 -34.69 -27.39 30.50
C TYR A 656 -35.46 -28.50 29.78
N GLY A 657 -35.62 -28.43 28.44
CA GLY A 657 -36.39 -29.42 27.68
C GLY A 657 -35.83 -30.85 27.78
N SER A 658 -34.55 -31.01 28.02
CA SER A 658 -33.87 -32.30 28.21
C SER A 658 -33.70 -32.71 29.67
N TRP A 659 -34.15 -31.90 30.64
CA TRP A 659 -33.95 -32.19 32.06
C TRP A 659 -34.74 -33.39 32.52
N THR A 660 -34.06 -34.22 33.32
CA THR A 660 -34.61 -35.38 33.99
C THR A 660 -34.80 -35.11 35.49
N HIS A 661 -35.47 -36.03 36.19
CA HIS A 661 -35.55 -35.99 37.67
C HIS A 661 -34.17 -35.99 38.33
N ALA A 662 -33.18 -36.62 37.71
CA ALA A 662 -31.79 -36.63 38.20
C ALA A 662 -31.13 -35.27 38.12
N ASP A 663 -31.39 -34.51 37.04
CA ASP A 663 -30.85 -33.16 36.84
C ASP A 663 -31.46 -32.17 37.83
N LEU A 664 -32.80 -32.21 38.01
CA LEU A 664 -33.50 -31.42 39.02
C LEU A 664 -32.96 -31.73 40.43
N LYS A 665 -32.76 -33.00 40.74
CA LYS A 665 -32.18 -33.41 42.03
C LYS A 665 -30.78 -32.89 42.21
N ARG A 666 -29.92 -32.98 41.18
CA ARG A 666 -28.51 -32.52 41.21
C ARG A 666 -28.42 -31.02 41.53
N VAL A 667 -29.28 -30.20 40.94
CA VAL A 667 -29.29 -28.76 41.17
C VAL A 667 -29.77 -28.42 42.59
N LEU A 668 -30.67 -29.22 43.16
CA LEU A 668 -31.18 -28.98 44.49
C LEU A 668 -30.38 -29.69 45.58
N ASP A 669 -29.40 -30.55 45.20
CA ASP A 669 -28.57 -31.33 46.14
C ASP A 669 -27.65 -30.39 46.95
N GLY A 670 -27.62 -30.55 48.27
CA GLY A 670 -26.85 -29.70 49.18
C GLY A 670 -27.42 -28.30 49.46
N THR A 671 -28.56 -27.92 48.82
CA THR A 671 -29.18 -26.60 49.02
C THR A 671 -30.24 -26.56 50.12
N ALA A 672 -30.49 -27.63 50.84
CA ALA A 672 -31.62 -27.86 51.78
C ALA A 672 -33.03 -27.79 51.10
N ALA A 673 -33.07 -27.67 49.75
CA ALA A 673 -34.29 -27.66 48.95
C ALA A 673 -34.57 -28.99 48.21
N GLU A 674 -33.87 -30.05 48.59
CA GLU A 674 -34.01 -31.38 47.99
C GLU A 674 -35.47 -31.82 47.90
N PRO A 675 -35.84 -32.48 46.77
CA PRO A 675 -37.16 -33.07 46.63
C PRO A 675 -37.45 -34.06 47.74
N TYR A 676 -38.64 -34.03 48.36
CA TYR A 676 -39.04 -34.90 49.44
C TYR A 676 -40.37 -35.58 49.17
N LYS A 677 -40.64 -36.65 49.88
CA LYS A 677 -41.85 -37.41 49.70
C LYS A 677 -42.99 -36.79 50.54
N SER A 678 -44.10 -36.44 49.89
CA SER A 678 -45.33 -36.00 50.53
C SER A 678 -46.51 -36.70 49.86
N ASP A 679 -47.38 -37.30 50.68
CA ASP A 679 -48.56 -38.09 50.23
C ASP A 679 -48.17 -39.17 49.18
N GLY A 680 -47.02 -39.82 49.38
CA GLY A 680 -46.55 -40.89 48.51
C GLY A 680 -45.86 -40.39 47.20
N ARG A 681 -45.80 -39.07 46.90
CA ARG A 681 -45.25 -38.48 45.68
C ARG A 681 -44.08 -37.61 46.02
N MET A 682 -43.13 -37.47 45.07
CA MET A 682 -41.99 -36.54 45.18
C MET A 682 -42.41 -35.12 44.85
N VAL A 683 -42.14 -34.20 45.76
CA VAL A 683 -42.49 -32.81 45.66
C VAL A 683 -41.31 -31.87 45.92
N VAL A 684 -41.35 -30.69 45.36
CA VAL A 684 -40.46 -29.55 45.69
C VAL A 684 -41.28 -28.53 46.47
N GLY A 685 -40.78 -28.06 47.59
CA GLY A 685 -41.49 -27.12 48.49
C GLY A 685 -41.02 -25.68 48.31
N ARG A 686 -41.97 -24.74 48.19
CA ARG A 686 -41.66 -23.30 48.01
C ARG A 686 -40.80 -22.70 49.10
N GLU A 687 -41.11 -22.99 50.38
CA GLU A 687 -40.29 -22.46 51.51
C GLU A 687 -38.85 -22.98 51.51
N ARG A 688 -38.64 -24.21 51.03
CA ARG A 688 -37.31 -24.78 50.95
C ARG A 688 -36.49 -24.14 49.87
N ILE A 689 -37.09 -23.84 48.69
CA ILE A 689 -36.43 -23.11 47.61
C ILE A 689 -36.14 -21.68 48.03
N ALA A 690 -37.10 -20.99 48.65
CA ALA A 690 -36.84 -19.61 49.13
C ALA A 690 -35.71 -19.54 50.17
N ARG A 691 -35.60 -20.54 51.04
CA ARG A 691 -34.50 -20.64 52.01
C ARG A 691 -33.18 -20.95 51.34
N ALA A 692 -33.17 -21.81 50.33
CA ALA A 692 -31.97 -22.13 49.57
C ALA A 692 -31.43 -20.90 48.82
N ILE A 693 -32.31 -20.11 48.24
CA ILE A 693 -31.90 -18.82 47.58
C ILE A 693 -31.34 -17.85 48.63
N ALA A 694 -32.03 -17.67 49.77
CA ALA A 694 -31.56 -16.78 50.84
C ALA A 694 -30.18 -17.19 51.40
N ASN A 695 -29.94 -18.49 51.60
CA ASN A 695 -28.66 -19.01 52.07
C ASN A 695 -27.55 -18.76 51.04
N ARG A 696 -27.78 -19.05 49.74
CA ARG A 696 -26.84 -18.78 48.67
C ARG A 696 -26.47 -17.30 48.59
N ASP A 697 -27.46 -16.40 48.67
CA ASP A 697 -27.23 -14.98 48.57
C ASP A 697 -26.47 -14.41 49.80
N ALA A 698 -26.68 -15.05 50.98
CA ALA A 698 -25.91 -14.73 52.18
C ALA A 698 -24.44 -15.21 52.07
N ASP A 699 -24.19 -16.39 51.53
CA ASP A 699 -22.84 -16.94 51.31
C ASP A 699 -22.09 -16.13 50.20
N GLY A 700 -22.79 -15.69 49.14
CA GLY A 700 -22.24 -14.85 48.09
C GLY A 700 -21.83 -13.43 48.59
N SER A 701 -22.59 -12.88 49.55
CA SER A 701 -22.22 -11.60 50.15
C SER A 701 -21.05 -11.69 51.14
N ALA A 702 -20.86 -12.86 51.79
CA ALA A 702 -19.73 -13.09 52.69
C ALA A 702 -18.39 -13.36 51.95
N SER A 703 -18.41 -13.77 50.69
CA SER A 703 -17.22 -13.98 49.87
C SER A 703 -16.77 -12.73 49.11
N ALA A 704 -17.60 -11.67 49.09
CA ALA A 704 -17.31 -10.40 48.40
C ALA A 704 -16.84 -9.29 49.39
N SER A 705 -16.78 -9.57 50.68
CA SER A 705 -16.21 -8.69 51.73
C SER A 705 -14.82 -9.18 52.17
#